data_998504b1a592db6cf90a0e5c0978c823
#
_entry.id   998504b1a592db6cf90a0e5c0978c823
#
_cell.length_a   1.000
_cell.length_b   1.000
_cell.length_c   1.000
_cell.angle_alpha   90.00
_cell.angle_beta   90.00
_cell.angle_gamma   90.00
#
_symmetry.space_group_name_H-M   'P 1'
#
loop_
_entity.id
_entity.type
_entity.pdbx_description
1 polymer ?
#
loop_
_entity_poly.entity_id
_entity_poly.type
_entity_poly.pdbx_seq_one_letter_code
_entity_poly.pdbx_strand_id
1 'polypeptide(L)'
;GLPEPWLVSSGYGIHVYWPLDADIEPDIWQRTALLLKASAGLFGLDIDNSRTSDYASVLRPPGTRNWKDKTSPKPVKLLREGVISTHGELHYRWEQHAPAHAAAPAQRTRRTGTELNADLMMPPPEYPASYVDVIADNCAVMGKVRDVAGDVPQPLWYHALQLIGCTEEADEAIHRFSDGYKGYTASETEAVYARASQHGPTSCAKFHDHEPALCAGCPHFGKITSPITLGYIAPTPAPAAAPXAPLGVSMITAATARPTAQDYPKGYGWGVGPTWKGNKLWAEVSVPVVDDAGNTNYSTEYVPFCDMMVYPNTRLQTGDEIASMNLVAISQRGQVKEFELTHATVAEGGRSLAVALGEKEIMLSLKEQNEMQRYLKAWAGKLREEYDNTPTVRQFGWTDTGFVVGKRYIAEREVRKAIVGAEASLVASHLTIKGDLQPWVTALDQAYNHPGDEPLQFCVLLSFAAPLMSLIVEEGGVTVYAHSSGSGFGKTTALKAGLSAWGKPGALMLANKQFTDAALYQHFSAMNNLPVVVDELTNCTNEFAGQLVYSVADGHGRKRLKQTGAPMEALNWSTIAACSGNNLLSEKLSLNRANSEAEQSRLWEFSMRKRAHIQVNDAIDLFETFDKNYGHAGQLYAEYLVKNKAKVVEVLKGARKAFNTKAGLTQPERYWSMLHACVLTAHAITQKLGLQRFPRAALEDWIIVETLRQRTSMTHNVMTPMDQLAQMLGDLARGMIVSSGEGHIGQGSYATVLHHPKGDNITGRLIYGSKGGTHHVMYLSVQAVKTWANEQGVSLQDLHKELVDRGLADKDYQRISLGKGTAEYSGVAAGTKCLKINYQAMQSSNDAVRLADTIQGVINNAPSALQSPAAGTV
;
A
#
# COMPACT_ATOMS: atom_id res chain seq x y z
N GLY A 1 37.55 -15.25 -2.42
CA GLY A 1 37.17 -15.94 -1.20
C GLY A 1 36.53 -15.03 -0.17
N LEU A 2 35.97 -15.58 0.91
CA LEU A 2 35.43 -14.82 2.03
C LEU A 2 36.58 -14.17 2.82
N PRO A 3 36.32 -13.02 3.48
CA PRO A 3 37.26 -12.46 4.44
C PRO A 3 37.54 -13.46 5.56
N GLU A 4 38.75 -13.43 6.14
CA GLU A 4 39.11 -14.33 7.24
C GLU A 4 38.21 -14.07 8.46
N PRO A 5 37.52 -15.15 8.95
CA PRO A 5 36.67 -15.01 10.12
C PRO A 5 37.41 -15.13 11.42
N TRP A 6 36.86 -14.60 12.47
CA TRP A 6 37.25 -14.92 13.85
C TRP A 6 36.70 -16.29 14.22
N LEU A 7 37.54 -17.13 14.81
CA LEU A 7 37.16 -18.48 15.26
C LEU A 7 37.25 -18.58 16.76
N VAL A 8 36.15 -19.01 17.39
CA VAL A 8 36.06 -19.16 18.86
C VAL A 8 35.64 -20.61 19.17
N SER A 9 36.46 -21.34 19.92
CA SER A 9 36.02 -22.62 20.48
C SER A 9 35.06 -22.38 21.63
N SER A 10 33.84 -22.90 21.52
CA SER A 10 32.86 -22.88 22.63
C SER A 10 33.05 -24.02 23.63
N GLY A 11 34.05 -24.86 23.43
CA GLY A 11 34.33 -26.08 24.24
C GLY A 11 33.61 -27.32 23.72
N TYR A 12 32.54 -27.17 22.93
CA TYR A 12 31.77 -28.26 22.31
C TYR A 12 31.52 -28.06 20.82
N GLY A 13 31.99 -26.92 20.27
CA GLY A 13 31.87 -26.59 18.86
C GLY A 13 32.67 -25.34 18.57
N ILE A 14 32.63 -24.89 17.31
CA ILE A 14 33.31 -23.68 16.88
C ILE A 14 32.25 -22.63 16.48
N HIS A 15 32.40 -21.41 17.00
CA HIS A 15 31.66 -20.22 16.55
C HIS A 15 32.54 -19.48 15.53
N VAL A 16 31.93 -19.09 14.43
CA VAL A 16 32.59 -18.37 13.34
C VAL A 16 31.94 -16.97 13.25
N TYR A 17 32.78 -15.93 13.31
CA TYR A 17 32.30 -14.55 13.29
C TYR A 17 32.95 -13.76 12.17
N TRP A 18 32.16 -12.92 11.51
CA TRP A 18 32.65 -11.85 10.65
C TRP A 18 32.19 -10.53 11.27
N PRO A 19 32.99 -9.92 12.17
CA PRO A 19 32.65 -8.62 12.76
C PRO A 19 32.56 -7.56 11.67
N LEU A 20 31.55 -6.69 11.78
CA LEU A 20 31.30 -5.62 10.82
C LEU A 20 31.97 -4.32 11.30
N ASP A 21 32.34 -3.49 10.35
CA ASP A 21 32.95 -2.18 10.58
C ASP A 21 31.95 -1.12 11.08
N ALA A 22 30.65 -1.41 10.99
CA ALA A 22 29.56 -0.53 11.41
C ALA A 22 28.34 -1.34 11.85
N ASP A 23 27.51 -0.76 12.72
CA ASP A 23 26.22 -1.33 13.08
C ASP A 23 25.28 -1.29 11.88
N ILE A 24 24.51 -2.36 11.71
CA ILE A 24 23.52 -2.48 10.63
C ILE A 24 22.15 -2.82 11.21
N GLU A 25 21.11 -2.46 10.47
CA GLU A 25 19.73 -2.75 10.87
C GLU A 25 19.49 -4.27 10.92
N PRO A 26 18.70 -4.76 11.89
CA PRO A 26 18.44 -6.20 12.05
C PRO A 26 17.93 -6.89 10.78
N ASP A 27 17.06 -6.24 10.02
CA ASP A 27 16.52 -6.80 8.77
C ASP A 27 17.58 -6.96 7.69
N ILE A 28 18.50 -6.00 7.61
CA ILE A 28 19.63 -6.05 6.67
C ILE A 28 20.58 -7.17 7.07
N TRP A 29 20.88 -7.27 8.38
CA TRP A 29 21.69 -8.36 8.94
C TRP A 29 21.06 -9.72 8.63
N GLN A 30 19.76 -9.85 8.87
CA GLN A 30 19.05 -11.13 8.72
C GLN A 30 19.08 -11.64 7.26
N ARG A 31 18.94 -10.75 6.27
CA ARG A 31 19.06 -11.13 4.86
C ARG A 31 20.44 -11.74 4.55
N THR A 32 21.50 -11.13 5.05
CA THR A 32 22.87 -11.63 4.86
C THR A 32 23.10 -12.96 5.60
N ALA A 33 22.57 -13.09 6.80
CA ALA A 33 22.65 -14.33 7.60
C ALA A 33 21.90 -15.49 6.92
N LEU A 34 20.79 -15.21 6.23
CA LEU A 34 20.06 -16.23 5.45
C LEU A 34 20.85 -16.67 4.22
N LEU A 35 21.55 -15.76 3.54
CA LEU A 35 22.45 -16.12 2.44
C LEU A 35 23.62 -16.99 2.93
N LEU A 36 24.21 -16.64 4.06
CA LEU A 36 25.24 -17.45 4.72
C LEU A 36 24.72 -18.87 5.01
N LYS A 37 23.55 -18.96 5.61
CA LYS A 37 22.91 -20.24 5.96
C LYS A 37 22.66 -21.11 4.73
N ALA A 38 22.12 -20.51 3.65
CA ALA A 38 21.87 -21.20 2.39
C ALA A 38 23.18 -21.69 1.73
N SER A 39 24.19 -20.82 1.71
CA SER A 39 25.51 -21.16 1.14
C SER A 39 26.22 -22.26 1.92
N ALA A 40 26.18 -22.22 3.27
CA ALA A 40 26.75 -23.25 4.12
C ALA A 40 26.18 -24.64 3.79
N GLY A 41 24.89 -24.74 3.55
CA GLY A 41 24.23 -25.98 3.14
C GLY A 41 24.76 -26.52 1.81
N LEU A 42 25.02 -25.64 0.82
CA LEU A 42 25.60 -26.03 -0.47
C LEU A 42 27.02 -26.60 -0.34
N PHE A 43 27.81 -26.08 0.60
CA PHE A 43 29.17 -26.54 0.83
C PHE A 43 29.26 -27.72 1.82
N GLY A 44 28.11 -28.27 2.23
CA GLY A 44 28.04 -29.39 3.13
C GLY A 44 28.54 -29.09 4.54
N LEU A 45 28.52 -27.85 4.99
CA LEU A 45 28.91 -27.46 6.33
C LEU A 45 27.78 -27.73 7.32
N ASP A 46 28.07 -28.43 8.39
CA ASP A 46 27.15 -28.73 9.47
C ASP A 46 27.08 -27.53 10.41
N ILE A 47 26.05 -26.69 10.23
CA ILE A 47 25.84 -25.45 11.01
C ILE A 47 24.61 -25.57 11.91
N ASP A 48 24.62 -24.86 13.04
CA ASP A 48 23.44 -24.75 13.88
C ASP A 48 22.38 -23.84 13.20
N ASN A 49 21.42 -24.48 12.56
CA ASN A 49 20.35 -23.81 11.81
C ASN A 49 19.49 -22.89 12.68
N SER A 50 19.45 -23.10 14.00
CA SER A 50 18.67 -22.28 14.92
C SER A 50 19.39 -20.98 15.30
N ARG A 51 20.73 -20.95 15.19
CA ARG A 51 21.55 -19.82 15.64
C ARG A 51 22.11 -18.96 14.52
N THR A 52 22.34 -19.55 13.36
CA THR A 52 23.05 -18.89 12.25
C THR A 52 22.31 -17.66 11.72
N SER A 53 20.96 -17.62 11.83
CA SER A 53 20.16 -16.48 11.35
C SER A 53 19.28 -15.87 12.45
N ASP A 54 19.66 -16.04 13.72
CA ASP A 54 18.96 -15.49 14.86
C ASP A 54 19.78 -14.35 15.49
N TYR A 55 19.39 -13.11 15.23
CA TYR A 55 20.09 -11.92 15.73
C TYR A 55 19.98 -11.73 17.25
N ALA A 56 19.06 -12.44 17.90
CA ALA A 56 18.92 -12.42 19.36
C ALA A 56 19.81 -13.47 20.06
N SER A 57 20.59 -14.25 19.30
CA SER A 57 21.44 -15.27 19.87
C SER A 57 22.61 -14.67 20.65
N VAL A 58 22.68 -15.05 21.92
CA VAL A 58 23.81 -14.70 22.79
C VAL A 58 24.81 -15.86 22.76
N LEU A 59 26.02 -15.59 22.31
CA LEU A 59 27.08 -16.53 22.20
C LEU A 59 28.08 -16.33 23.35
N ARG A 60 28.85 -17.39 23.66
CA ARG A 60 29.79 -17.40 24.81
C ARG A 60 31.05 -16.60 24.46
N PRO A 61 31.40 -15.56 25.24
CA PRO A 61 32.62 -14.78 24.99
C PRO A 61 33.90 -15.59 25.31
N PRO A 62 34.98 -15.37 24.53
CA PRO A 62 36.31 -15.93 24.91
C PRO A 62 36.73 -15.53 26.31
N GLY A 63 37.43 -16.41 27.00
CA GLY A 63 37.86 -16.21 28.40
C GLY A 63 36.86 -16.70 29.43
N THR A 64 35.66 -17.11 29.01
CA THR A 64 34.66 -17.70 29.92
C THR A 64 34.72 -19.24 29.93
N ARG A 65 33.80 -19.86 30.68
CA ARG A 65 33.68 -21.35 30.70
C ARG A 65 32.28 -21.75 30.24
N ASN A 66 32.20 -22.78 29.43
CA ASN A 66 30.97 -23.43 29.02
C ASN A 66 30.56 -24.50 30.03
N TRP A 67 29.47 -24.23 30.75
CA TRP A 67 28.92 -25.07 31.80
C TRP A 67 27.84 -26.03 31.31
N LYS A 68 27.83 -26.37 30.01
CA LYS A 68 26.91 -27.38 29.46
C LYS A 68 27.00 -28.68 30.21
N ASP A 69 28.22 -29.09 30.54
CA ASP A 69 28.47 -30.15 31.50
C ASP A 69 28.94 -29.50 32.82
N LYS A 70 28.10 -29.60 33.87
CA LYS A 70 28.34 -28.97 35.17
C LYS A 70 29.51 -29.60 35.91
N THR A 71 29.85 -30.89 35.59
CA THR A 71 30.94 -31.63 36.26
C THR A 71 32.28 -31.35 35.60
N SER A 72 32.29 -30.94 34.31
CA SER A 72 33.51 -30.70 33.55
C SER A 72 33.40 -29.52 32.61
N PRO A 73 33.31 -28.27 33.16
CA PRO A 73 33.17 -27.10 32.34
C PRO A 73 34.36 -26.82 31.45
N LYS A 74 34.13 -26.64 30.14
CA LYS A 74 35.18 -26.44 29.15
C LYS A 74 35.47 -24.96 28.90
N PRO A 75 36.75 -24.58 28.71
CA PRO A 75 37.08 -23.18 28.44
C PRO A 75 36.61 -22.72 27.05
N VAL A 76 36.15 -21.51 26.96
CA VAL A 76 35.84 -20.81 25.71
C VAL A 76 37.07 -20.02 25.29
N LYS A 77 37.65 -20.34 24.12
CA LYS A 77 38.91 -19.77 23.67
C LYS A 77 38.82 -19.16 22.29
N LEU A 78 39.43 -18.00 22.10
CA LEU A 78 39.70 -17.47 20.78
C LEU A 78 40.78 -18.35 20.13
N LEU A 79 40.48 -18.96 19.00
CA LEU A 79 41.38 -19.83 18.24
C LEU A 79 42.12 -19.02 17.16
N ARG A 80 41.48 -18.05 16.54
CA ARG A 80 42.06 -17.22 15.49
C ARG A 80 41.32 -15.88 15.42
N GLU A 81 42.08 -14.81 15.32
CA GLU A 81 41.56 -13.50 14.94
C GLU A 81 41.46 -13.42 13.43
N GLY A 82 40.36 -12.87 12.95
CA GLY A 82 40.13 -12.57 11.55
C GLY A 82 40.13 -11.08 11.28
N VAL A 83 39.53 -10.69 10.17
CA VAL A 83 39.44 -9.26 9.77
C VAL A 83 38.05 -8.70 10.03
N ILE A 84 37.98 -7.38 10.25
CA ILE A 84 36.75 -6.64 10.29
C ILE A 84 36.33 -6.38 8.85
N SER A 85 35.07 -6.64 8.50
CA SER A 85 34.57 -6.59 7.13
C SER A 85 33.47 -5.55 6.99
N THR A 86 33.23 -5.08 5.79
CA THR A 86 32.03 -4.28 5.52
C THR A 86 30.83 -5.22 5.29
N HIS A 87 29.63 -4.77 5.68
CA HIS A 87 28.42 -5.51 5.38
C HIS A 87 28.27 -5.77 3.87
N GLY A 88 28.52 -4.74 3.05
CA GLY A 88 28.39 -4.85 1.59
C GLY A 88 29.28 -5.94 0.99
N GLU A 89 30.52 -6.06 1.46
CA GLU A 89 31.43 -7.10 1.00
C GLU A 89 30.92 -8.50 1.37
N LEU A 90 30.52 -8.70 2.62
CA LEU A 90 30.01 -9.99 3.07
C LEU A 90 28.72 -10.38 2.34
N HIS A 91 27.79 -9.46 2.22
CA HIS A 91 26.52 -9.69 1.51
C HIS A 91 26.78 -10.11 0.06
N TYR A 92 27.58 -9.33 -0.66
CA TYR A 92 27.95 -9.61 -2.05
C TYR A 92 28.60 -11.00 -2.19
N ARG A 93 29.55 -11.34 -1.31
CA ARG A 93 30.25 -12.64 -1.35
C ARG A 93 29.29 -13.81 -1.12
N TRP A 94 28.39 -13.70 -0.14
CA TRP A 94 27.40 -14.74 0.12
C TRP A 94 26.38 -14.86 -1.00
N GLU A 95 25.96 -13.74 -1.58
CA GLU A 95 25.01 -13.71 -2.71
C GLU A 95 25.56 -14.45 -3.94
N GLN A 96 26.84 -14.32 -4.20
CA GLN A 96 27.50 -15.04 -5.32
C GLN A 96 27.45 -16.57 -5.17
N HIS A 97 27.32 -17.07 -3.95
CA HIS A 97 27.33 -18.50 -3.67
C HIS A 97 25.97 -19.05 -3.24
N ALA A 98 24.97 -18.20 -3.06
CA ALA A 98 23.64 -18.65 -2.65
C ALA A 98 22.84 -19.20 -3.84
N PRO A 99 22.00 -20.23 -3.67
CA PRO A 99 21.13 -20.67 -4.75
C PRO A 99 20.12 -19.57 -5.13
N ALA A 100 19.71 -19.56 -6.38
CA ALA A 100 18.87 -18.48 -6.96
C ALA A 100 17.53 -18.23 -6.23
N HIS A 101 17.10 -19.16 -5.38
CA HIS A 101 15.86 -19.04 -4.61
C HIS A 101 16.10 -18.80 -3.11
N ALA A 102 17.34 -18.60 -2.68
CA ALA A 102 17.66 -18.42 -1.27
C ALA A 102 17.30 -17.05 -0.70
N ALA A 103 16.94 -16.12 -1.55
CA ALA A 103 16.62 -14.75 -1.15
C ALA A 103 15.16 -14.57 -0.67
N ALA A 104 14.33 -15.63 -0.77
CA ALA A 104 12.95 -15.57 -0.27
C ALA A 104 12.92 -16.18 1.14
N PRO A 105 12.56 -15.43 2.18
CA PRO A 105 12.51 -15.99 3.52
C PRO A 105 11.36 -16.97 3.68
N ALA A 106 11.65 -18.22 4.01
CA ALA A 106 10.68 -19.13 4.59
C ALA A 106 10.48 -18.67 6.05
N GLN A 107 9.49 -17.85 6.28
CA GLN A 107 9.21 -17.33 7.62
C GLN A 107 8.63 -18.42 8.52
N ARG A 108 9.43 -18.86 9.47
CA ARG A 108 8.92 -19.50 10.69
C ARG A 108 8.93 -18.43 11.79
N THR A 109 7.80 -17.86 12.06
CA THR A 109 7.66 -16.84 13.10
C THR A 109 7.56 -17.46 14.49
N ARG A 110 8.50 -17.12 15.34
CA ARG A 110 8.39 -17.26 16.78
C ARG A 110 7.78 -15.98 17.33
N ARG A 111 6.54 -16.07 17.83
CA ARG A 111 5.93 -14.94 18.53
C ARG A 111 6.53 -14.83 19.93
N THR A 112 7.32 -13.80 20.17
CA THR A 112 7.55 -13.28 21.51
C THR A 112 7.18 -11.81 21.46
N GLY A 113 6.30 -11.44 22.38
CA GLY A 113 5.66 -10.13 22.34
C GLY A 113 6.59 -8.94 22.50
N THR A 114 6.40 -8.02 21.62
CA THR A 114 6.38 -6.57 21.83
C THR A 114 5.83 -5.91 20.56
N GLU A 115 4.98 -4.94 20.76
CA GLU A 115 4.13 -4.30 19.76
C GLU A 115 4.86 -3.38 18.77
N LEU A 116 5.94 -3.85 18.18
CA LEU A 116 6.65 -3.05 17.18
C LEU A 116 7.05 -3.98 16.03
N ASN A 117 6.29 -3.98 14.98
CA ASN A 117 6.55 -4.51 13.63
C ASN A 117 5.39 -5.31 13.03
N ALA A 118 4.16 -4.78 13.17
CA ALA A 118 2.98 -5.37 12.54
C ALA A 118 2.90 -5.12 11.01
N ASP A 119 3.77 -4.26 10.48
CA ASP A 119 3.63 -3.77 9.10
C ASP A 119 4.27 -4.66 8.02
N LEU A 120 4.85 -5.80 8.40
CA LEU A 120 5.63 -6.63 7.47
C LEU A 120 5.15 -8.08 7.34
N MET A 121 3.93 -8.39 7.77
CA MET A 121 3.44 -9.76 7.70
C MET A 121 2.59 -10.00 6.44
N MET A 122 3.08 -10.85 5.55
CA MET A 122 2.23 -11.53 4.59
C MET A 122 1.22 -12.41 5.35
N PRO A 123 -0.02 -12.57 4.85
CA PRO A 123 -0.96 -13.48 5.48
C PRO A 123 -0.33 -14.87 5.57
N PRO A 124 -0.54 -15.59 6.68
CA PRO A 124 -0.06 -16.95 6.77
C PRO A 124 -0.64 -17.77 5.62
N PRO A 125 0.11 -18.72 5.07
CA PRO A 125 -0.44 -19.60 4.04
C PRO A 125 -1.68 -20.30 4.59
N GLU A 126 -2.76 -20.26 3.85
CA GLU A 126 -4.00 -20.96 4.18
C GLU A 126 -3.73 -22.47 4.07
N TYR A 127 -3.65 -23.13 5.20
CA TYR A 127 -3.55 -24.57 5.23
C TYR A 127 -4.96 -25.16 5.10
N PRO A 128 -5.10 -26.31 4.42
CA PRO A 128 -6.39 -27.01 4.40
C PRO A 128 -6.89 -27.30 5.81
N ALA A 129 -8.20 -27.23 6.00
CA ALA A 129 -8.83 -27.57 7.28
C ALA A 129 -8.44 -28.99 7.72
N SER A 130 -8.02 -29.15 8.97
CA SER A 130 -7.57 -30.41 9.53
C SER A 130 -8.44 -30.79 10.72
N TYR A 131 -8.85 -32.04 10.80
CA TYR A 131 -9.79 -32.57 11.77
C TYR A 131 -9.11 -33.60 12.67
N VAL A 132 -9.26 -33.43 14.00
CA VAL A 132 -8.51 -34.22 14.99
C VAL A 132 -8.89 -35.71 14.98
N ASP A 133 -10.15 -36.03 14.78
CA ASP A 133 -10.58 -37.42 14.72
C ASP A 133 -10.02 -38.13 13.48
N VAL A 134 -9.96 -37.43 12.36
CA VAL A 134 -9.34 -37.97 11.15
C VAL A 134 -7.82 -38.20 11.38
N ILE A 135 -7.17 -37.29 12.09
CA ILE A 135 -5.77 -37.50 12.50
C ILE A 135 -5.65 -38.73 13.39
N ALA A 136 -6.49 -38.84 14.40
CA ALA A 136 -6.45 -39.97 15.35
C ALA A 136 -6.70 -41.32 14.66
N ASP A 137 -7.54 -41.37 13.64
CA ASP A 137 -7.78 -42.59 12.86
C ASP A 137 -6.59 -43.00 11.99
N ASN A 138 -5.73 -42.05 11.62
CA ASN A 138 -4.59 -42.25 10.71
C ASN A 138 -3.22 -42.17 11.40
N CYS A 139 -3.17 -41.72 12.64
CA CYS A 139 -1.94 -41.61 13.44
C CYS A 139 -2.10 -42.43 14.73
N ALA A 140 -1.38 -43.55 14.83
CA ALA A 140 -1.52 -44.48 15.97
C ALA A 140 -1.23 -43.81 17.34
N VAL A 141 -0.35 -42.77 17.37
CA VAL A 141 -0.04 -42.05 18.61
C VAL A 141 -1.26 -41.20 19.02
N MET A 142 -1.83 -40.43 18.07
CA MET A 142 -3.02 -39.60 18.35
C MET A 142 -4.24 -40.48 18.65
N GLY A 143 -4.40 -41.63 17.97
CA GLY A 143 -5.40 -42.62 18.28
C GLY A 143 -5.26 -43.13 19.73
N LYS A 144 -4.05 -43.45 20.16
CA LYS A 144 -3.78 -43.84 21.58
C LYS A 144 -4.23 -42.73 22.55
N VAL A 145 -3.86 -41.48 22.29
CA VAL A 145 -4.26 -40.34 23.16
C VAL A 145 -5.78 -40.20 23.23
N ARG A 146 -6.47 -40.33 22.09
CA ARG A 146 -7.93 -40.31 22.03
C ARG A 146 -8.56 -41.43 22.81
N ASP A 147 -8.10 -42.68 22.58
CA ASP A 147 -8.72 -43.91 23.11
C ASP A 147 -8.56 -43.98 24.64
N VAL A 148 -7.55 -43.36 25.23
CA VAL A 148 -7.38 -43.29 26.70
C VAL A 148 -7.79 -41.91 27.24
N ALA A 149 -8.39 -41.07 26.39
CA ALA A 149 -8.87 -39.73 26.77
C ALA A 149 -7.81 -38.90 27.53
N GLY A 150 -6.58 -38.94 27.06
CA GLY A 150 -5.46 -38.16 27.61
C GLY A 150 -4.73 -38.74 28.81
N ASP A 151 -5.05 -39.97 29.26
CA ASP A 151 -4.31 -40.63 30.35
C ASP A 151 -2.99 -41.19 29.85
N VAL A 152 -2.10 -40.28 29.47
CA VAL A 152 -0.74 -40.52 28.93
C VAL A 152 0.26 -39.63 29.67
N PRO A 153 1.58 -39.92 29.57
CA PRO A 153 2.58 -39.06 30.20
C PRO A 153 2.49 -37.61 29.75
N GLN A 154 2.66 -36.69 30.69
CA GLN A 154 2.45 -35.26 30.53
C GLN A 154 3.15 -34.67 29.28
N PRO A 155 4.40 -35.02 28.93
CA PRO A 155 5.01 -34.48 27.71
C PRO A 155 4.29 -34.92 26.42
N LEU A 156 3.79 -36.14 26.36
CA LEU A 156 3.02 -36.64 25.22
C LEU A 156 1.66 -35.92 25.11
N TRP A 157 0.96 -35.78 26.25
CA TRP A 157 -0.29 -35.02 26.33
C TRP A 157 -0.10 -33.57 25.88
N TYR A 158 0.95 -32.88 26.32
CA TYR A 158 1.28 -31.51 25.92
C TYR A 158 1.44 -31.40 24.39
N HIS A 159 2.15 -32.35 23.78
CA HIS A 159 2.37 -32.38 22.34
C HIS A 159 1.09 -32.75 21.57
N ALA A 160 0.21 -33.52 22.17
CA ALA A 160 -1.12 -33.80 21.61
C ALA A 160 -1.98 -32.52 21.61
N LEU A 161 -2.03 -31.75 22.72
CA LEU A 161 -2.75 -30.48 22.80
C LEU A 161 -2.18 -29.47 21.80
N GLN A 162 -0.87 -29.44 21.58
CA GLN A 162 -0.24 -28.58 20.59
C GLN A 162 -0.69 -28.92 19.17
N LEU A 163 -0.88 -30.21 18.87
CA LEU A 163 -1.38 -30.64 17.55
C LEU A 163 -2.87 -30.31 17.40
N ILE A 164 -3.67 -30.63 18.44
CA ILE A 164 -5.12 -30.35 18.49
C ILE A 164 -5.40 -28.86 18.29
N GLY A 165 -4.58 -27.98 18.86
CA GLY A 165 -4.71 -26.53 18.71
C GLY A 165 -4.58 -26.03 17.29
N CYS A 166 -4.21 -26.89 16.33
CA CYS A 166 -4.12 -26.56 14.90
C CYS A 166 -5.24 -27.23 14.09
N THR A 167 -6.29 -27.76 14.74
CA THR A 167 -7.42 -28.41 14.09
C THR A 167 -8.68 -27.54 14.20
N GLU A 168 -9.68 -27.84 13.38
CA GLU A 168 -10.93 -27.06 13.30
C GLU A 168 -11.78 -27.16 14.59
N GLU A 169 -11.73 -28.31 15.27
CA GLU A 169 -12.52 -28.57 16.47
C GLU A 169 -11.71 -28.44 17.78
N ALA A 170 -10.65 -27.62 17.76
CA ALA A 170 -9.68 -27.53 18.85
C ALA A 170 -10.30 -27.29 20.23
N ASP A 171 -11.19 -26.31 20.36
CA ASP A 171 -11.78 -25.91 21.64
C ASP A 171 -12.59 -27.02 22.33
N GLU A 172 -13.24 -27.89 21.55
CA GLU A 172 -13.99 -29.03 22.07
C GLU A 172 -13.08 -30.25 22.26
N ALA A 173 -12.17 -30.44 21.33
CA ALA A 173 -11.29 -31.63 21.29
C ALA A 173 -10.26 -31.65 22.43
N ILE A 174 -9.79 -30.49 22.91
CA ILE A 174 -8.83 -30.43 24.03
C ILE A 174 -9.39 -31.08 25.30
N HIS A 175 -10.66 -30.93 25.54
CA HIS A 175 -11.32 -31.53 26.70
C HIS A 175 -11.55 -33.04 26.47
N ARG A 176 -12.06 -33.42 25.33
CA ARG A 176 -12.34 -34.81 24.96
C ARG A 176 -11.05 -35.68 24.92
N PHE A 177 -9.93 -35.11 24.59
CA PHE A 177 -8.62 -35.75 24.56
C PHE A 177 -7.86 -35.61 25.91
N SER A 178 -8.57 -35.21 27.00
CA SER A 178 -7.94 -35.01 28.32
C SER A 178 -8.77 -35.53 29.48
N ASP A 179 -10.07 -35.76 29.33
CA ASP A 179 -10.99 -36.00 30.45
C ASP A 179 -10.87 -37.38 31.08
N GLY A 180 -10.13 -38.30 30.47
CA GLY A 180 -9.82 -39.60 31.07
C GLY A 180 -8.72 -39.59 32.12
N TYR A 181 -7.94 -38.53 32.22
CA TYR A 181 -6.89 -38.38 33.24
C TYR A 181 -7.54 -38.13 34.62
N LYS A 182 -7.15 -38.88 35.65
CA LYS A 182 -7.69 -38.76 37.02
C LYS A 182 -7.54 -37.39 37.66
N GLY A 183 -6.62 -36.57 37.20
CA GLY A 183 -6.39 -35.19 37.67
C GLY A 183 -7.01 -34.13 36.75
N TYR A 184 -7.82 -34.50 35.80
CA TYR A 184 -8.39 -33.58 34.82
C TYR A 184 -9.18 -32.45 35.49
N THR A 185 -8.88 -31.22 35.06
CA THR A 185 -9.73 -30.03 35.28
C THR A 185 -9.76 -29.21 33.98
N ALA A 186 -10.92 -28.69 33.66
CA ALA A 186 -11.09 -27.89 32.44
C ALA A 186 -10.17 -26.69 32.42
N SER A 187 -10.07 -25.96 33.54
CA SER A 187 -9.25 -24.75 33.66
C SER A 187 -7.74 -25.01 33.48
N GLU A 188 -7.26 -26.15 33.97
CA GLU A 188 -5.82 -26.53 33.79
C GLU A 188 -5.55 -26.94 32.33
N THR A 189 -6.49 -27.69 31.73
CA THR A 189 -6.39 -28.05 30.31
C THR A 189 -6.37 -26.83 29.42
N GLU A 190 -7.26 -25.85 29.65
CA GLU A 190 -7.29 -24.59 28.94
C GLU A 190 -6.00 -23.78 29.13
N ALA A 191 -5.47 -23.72 30.36
CA ALA A 191 -4.22 -23.01 30.66
C ALA A 191 -3.00 -23.64 29.97
N VAL A 192 -2.98 -24.98 29.87
CA VAL A 192 -1.91 -25.70 29.16
C VAL A 192 -2.08 -25.54 27.65
N TYR A 193 -3.31 -25.64 27.17
CA TYR A 193 -3.65 -25.41 25.77
C TYR A 193 -3.26 -23.99 25.30
N ALA A 194 -3.56 -22.97 26.10
CA ALA A 194 -3.20 -21.59 25.78
C ALA A 194 -1.69 -21.40 25.58
N ARG A 195 -0.87 -22.19 26.28
CA ARG A 195 0.59 -22.19 26.07
C ARG A 195 1.03 -23.05 24.90
N ALA A 196 0.40 -24.22 24.70
CA ALA A 196 0.71 -25.17 23.63
C ALA A 196 0.33 -24.60 22.26
N SER A 197 -0.82 -23.94 22.14
CA SER A 197 -1.34 -23.35 20.89
C SER A 197 -0.51 -22.20 20.34
N GLN A 198 0.40 -21.64 21.13
CA GLN A 198 1.35 -20.62 20.66
C GLN A 198 2.41 -21.20 19.70
N HIS A 199 2.43 -22.49 19.52
CA HIS A 199 3.39 -23.19 18.68
C HIS A 199 2.67 -23.88 17.53
N GLY A 200 3.34 -24.05 16.39
CA GLY A 200 2.78 -24.79 15.24
C GLY A 200 2.62 -26.28 15.59
N PRO A 201 1.94 -27.04 14.70
CA PRO A 201 1.59 -28.44 15.00
C PRO A 201 2.80 -29.31 15.31
N THR A 202 2.67 -30.17 16.32
CA THR A 202 3.73 -31.11 16.74
C THR A 202 4.18 -31.98 15.57
N SER A 203 5.49 -32.16 15.44
CA SER A 203 6.07 -32.96 14.36
C SER A 203 6.01 -34.47 14.67
N CYS A 204 6.03 -35.30 13.61
CA CYS A 204 6.13 -36.76 13.73
C CYS A 204 7.38 -37.18 14.51
N ALA A 205 8.49 -36.45 14.37
CA ALA A 205 9.71 -36.73 15.13
C ALA A 205 9.48 -36.61 16.65
N LYS A 206 8.72 -35.59 17.07
CA LYS A 206 8.40 -35.38 18.50
C LYS A 206 7.53 -36.52 19.05
N PHE A 207 6.54 -36.98 18.29
CA PHE A 207 5.71 -38.12 18.66
C PHE A 207 6.50 -39.40 18.71
N HIS A 208 7.43 -39.58 17.79
CA HIS A 208 8.37 -40.74 17.79
C HIS A 208 9.28 -40.74 19.05
N ASP A 209 9.73 -39.58 19.51
CA ASP A 209 10.56 -39.49 20.73
C ASP A 209 9.81 -40.03 21.95
N HIS A 210 8.47 -39.96 21.97
CA HIS A 210 7.63 -40.44 23.10
C HIS A 210 7.07 -41.83 22.87
N GLU A 211 6.75 -42.22 21.63
CA GLU A 211 6.11 -43.47 21.27
C GLU A 211 6.81 -44.13 20.06
N PRO A 212 8.08 -44.48 20.17
CA PRO A 212 8.84 -45.05 19.05
C PRO A 212 8.23 -46.32 18.46
N ALA A 213 7.65 -47.17 19.33
CA ALA A 213 7.05 -48.44 18.90
C ALA A 213 5.84 -48.24 17.98
N LEU A 214 5.00 -47.24 18.27
CA LEU A 214 3.82 -46.93 17.45
C LEU A 214 4.22 -46.25 16.12
N CYS A 215 5.29 -45.48 16.13
CA CYS A 215 5.77 -44.78 14.94
C CYS A 215 6.62 -45.73 14.03
N ALA A 216 7.25 -46.78 14.56
CA ALA A 216 8.08 -47.69 13.77
C ALA A 216 7.29 -48.45 12.69
N GLY A 217 5.97 -48.72 12.94
CA GLY A 217 5.11 -49.34 11.96
C GLY A 217 4.28 -48.37 11.12
N CYS A 218 4.47 -47.05 11.29
CA CYS A 218 3.62 -46.03 10.65
C CYS A 218 3.98 -45.86 9.17
N PRO A 219 3.05 -46.02 8.24
CA PRO A 219 3.32 -45.84 6.80
C PRO A 219 3.62 -44.38 6.40
N HIS A 220 3.37 -43.44 7.29
CA HIS A 220 3.54 -42.00 7.07
C HIS A 220 4.84 -41.45 7.67
N PHE A 221 5.45 -42.16 8.64
CA PHE A 221 6.65 -41.67 9.32
C PHE A 221 7.82 -41.51 8.33
N GLY A 222 8.46 -40.34 8.39
CA GLY A 222 9.51 -39.96 7.43
C GLY A 222 9.02 -39.40 6.10
N LYS A 223 7.70 -39.55 5.79
CA LYS A 223 7.10 -38.99 4.56
C LYS A 223 6.36 -37.67 4.81
N ILE A 224 5.91 -37.46 6.04
CA ILE A 224 5.24 -36.22 6.46
C ILE A 224 5.98 -35.61 7.65
N THR A 225 5.90 -34.29 7.80
CA THR A 225 6.57 -33.57 8.89
C THR A 225 5.74 -33.63 10.18
N SER A 226 4.41 -33.61 10.06
CA SER A 226 3.49 -33.56 11.19
C SER A 226 2.21 -34.33 10.88
N PRO A 227 1.61 -35.01 11.87
CA PRO A 227 0.33 -35.69 11.67
C PRO A 227 -0.82 -34.77 11.29
N ILE A 228 -0.67 -33.45 11.41
CA ILE A 228 -1.71 -32.48 11.03
C ILE A 228 -2.18 -32.70 9.57
N THR A 229 -1.27 -33.12 8.70
CA THR A 229 -1.59 -33.38 7.28
C THR A 229 -2.48 -34.60 7.09
N LEU A 230 -2.55 -35.50 8.07
CA LEU A 230 -3.43 -36.67 8.02
C LEU A 230 -4.89 -36.32 8.27
N GLY A 231 -5.13 -35.16 8.86
CA GLY A 231 -6.47 -34.66 9.15
C GLY A 231 -7.10 -33.86 8.00
N TYR A 232 -6.36 -33.65 6.92
CA TYR A 232 -6.88 -32.89 5.78
C TYR A 232 -7.95 -33.73 5.06
N ILE A 233 -9.17 -33.25 5.07
CA ILE A 233 -10.21 -33.79 4.23
C ILE A 233 -10.08 -33.13 2.87
N ALA A 234 -9.64 -33.89 1.86
CA ALA A 234 -9.68 -33.40 0.50
C ALA A 234 -11.13 -33.03 0.17
N PRO A 235 -11.40 -31.82 -0.33
CA PRO A 235 -12.75 -31.52 -0.75
C PRO A 235 -13.19 -32.60 -1.75
N THR A 236 -14.29 -33.28 -1.46
CA THR A 236 -14.87 -34.25 -2.36
C THR A 236 -14.99 -33.56 -3.71
N PRO A 237 -14.42 -34.11 -4.81
CA PRO A 237 -14.62 -33.47 -6.09
C PRO A 237 -16.12 -33.32 -6.30
N ALA A 238 -16.58 -32.10 -6.27
CA ALA A 238 -17.95 -31.78 -6.60
C ALA A 238 -18.23 -32.41 -7.95
N PRO A 239 -19.39 -33.08 -8.10
CA PRO A 239 -19.79 -33.60 -9.42
C PRO A 239 -19.58 -32.45 -10.41
N ALA A 240 -18.88 -32.75 -11.52
CA ALA A 240 -18.39 -31.79 -12.51
C ALA A 240 -19.35 -30.61 -12.62
N ALA A 241 -18.92 -29.45 -12.10
CA ALA A 241 -19.78 -28.31 -12.00
C ALA A 241 -20.38 -28.00 -13.35
N ALA A 242 -21.70 -28.07 -13.41
CA ALA A 242 -22.40 -27.35 -14.46
C ALA A 242 -21.78 -25.96 -14.50
N PRO A 243 -21.48 -25.44 -15.70
CA PRO A 243 -20.69 -24.22 -15.86
C PRO A 243 -21.18 -23.12 -14.95
N UNK A 244 -20.43 -22.88 -13.96
CA UNK A 244 -20.62 -22.13 -13.17
C UNK A 244 -21.43 -21.29 -13.61
N ALA A 245 -22.40 -21.25 -13.03
CA ALA A 245 -23.35 -20.18 -13.16
C ALA A 245 -22.57 -18.89 -12.98
N PRO A 246 -22.67 -18.00 -13.93
CA PRO A 246 -21.94 -16.71 -13.84
C PRO A 246 -22.28 -16.13 -12.47
N LEU A 247 -21.29 -15.64 -11.74
CA LEU A 247 -21.45 -14.98 -10.44
C LEU A 247 -22.73 -14.14 -10.51
N GLY A 248 -23.81 -14.78 -10.09
CA GLY A 248 -25.14 -14.25 -10.39
C GLY A 248 -25.40 -13.09 -9.47
N VAL A 249 -25.31 -11.90 -10.00
CA VAL A 249 -26.03 -10.80 -9.41
C VAL A 249 -27.50 -11.23 -9.48
N SER A 250 -27.98 -11.76 -8.37
CA SER A 250 -29.36 -12.18 -8.27
C SER A 250 -30.24 -10.98 -8.62
N MET A 251 -31.06 -11.13 -9.63
CA MET A 251 -32.06 -10.12 -9.92
C MET A 251 -33.01 -10.02 -8.73
N ILE A 252 -32.83 -9.00 -7.93
CA ILE A 252 -33.90 -8.59 -7.04
C ILE A 252 -34.89 -7.82 -7.93
N THR A 253 -35.69 -8.59 -8.64
CA THR A 253 -36.77 -8.01 -9.47
C THR A 253 -38.01 -7.70 -8.65
N ALA A 254 -37.96 -7.90 -7.36
CA ALA A 254 -39.06 -7.46 -6.52
C ALA A 254 -38.60 -6.17 -5.81
N ALA A 255 -39.09 -5.06 -6.27
CA ALA A 255 -39.23 -3.89 -5.43
C ALA A 255 -39.82 -4.39 -4.10
N THR A 256 -38.97 -4.54 -3.08
CA THR A 256 -39.36 -4.67 -1.68
C THR A 256 -40.70 -5.37 -1.45
N ALA A 257 -40.86 -6.60 -1.94
CA ALA A 257 -41.98 -7.42 -1.52
C ALA A 257 -41.84 -7.57 -0.01
N ARG A 258 -42.76 -7.01 0.75
CA ARG A 258 -42.77 -7.12 2.21
C ARG A 258 -42.88 -8.60 2.57
N PRO A 259 -42.09 -9.07 3.56
CA PRO A 259 -42.22 -10.48 3.95
C PRO A 259 -43.64 -10.79 4.44
N THR A 260 -44.14 -11.90 4.00
CA THR A 260 -45.43 -12.47 4.51
C THR A 260 -45.15 -13.12 5.86
N ALA A 261 -46.21 -13.52 6.57
CA ALA A 261 -46.07 -14.19 7.87
C ALA A 261 -45.19 -15.46 7.79
N GLN A 262 -45.17 -16.13 6.64
CA GLN A 262 -44.42 -17.38 6.44
C GLN A 262 -42.94 -17.13 6.17
N ASP A 263 -42.58 -15.90 5.80
CA ASP A 263 -41.21 -15.56 5.47
C ASP A 263 -40.35 -15.27 6.72
N TYR A 264 -40.98 -14.96 7.85
CA TYR A 264 -40.26 -14.66 9.11
C TYR A 264 -39.62 -15.94 9.70
N PRO A 265 -38.50 -15.83 10.38
CA PRO A 265 -37.95 -16.94 11.14
C PRO A 265 -38.94 -17.41 12.19
N LYS A 266 -38.92 -18.72 12.48
CA LYS A 266 -39.81 -19.31 13.49
C LYS A 266 -39.76 -18.54 14.82
N GLY A 267 -40.90 -18.20 15.36
CA GLY A 267 -41.03 -17.46 16.63
C GLY A 267 -40.96 -15.95 16.46
N TYR A 268 -40.98 -15.42 15.23
CA TYR A 268 -40.95 -13.98 14.97
C TYR A 268 -42.04 -13.59 13.95
N GLY A 269 -42.45 -12.32 14.04
CA GLY A 269 -43.43 -11.80 13.05
C GLY A 269 -43.59 -10.29 13.14
N TRP A 270 -44.48 -9.79 12.25
CA TRP A 270 -44.84 -8.38 12.19
C TRP A 270 -46.35 -8.21 12.23
N GLY A 271 -46.83 -7.35 13.08
CA GLY A 271 -48.28 -7.09 13.15
C GLY A 271 -48.72 -6.44 14.46
N VAL A 272 -50.03 -6.37 14.58
CA VAL A 272 -50.68 -5.92 15.80
C VAL A 272 -50.82 -7.13 16.75
N GLY A 273 -50.51 -6.99 17.99
CA GLY A 273 -50.62 -8.05 18.99
C GLY A 273 -51.63 -7.75 20.08
N PRO A 274 -51.85 -8.73 20.97
CA PRO A 274 -52.88 -8.61 22.01
C PRO A 274 -52.59 -7.53 23.07
N THR A 275 -51.31 -7.18 23.24
CA THR A 275 -50.86 -6.25 24.31
C THR A 275 -50.34 -4.92 23.82
N TRP A 276 -50.31 -4.66 22.51
CA TRP A 276 -49.79 -3.39 21.93
C TRP A 276 -50.65 -2.90 20.76
N LYS A 277 -50.58 -1.59 20.51
CA LYS A 277 -51.29 -0.94 19.40
C LYS A 277 -50.30 -0.69 18.24
N GLY A 278 -50.81 -0.75 17.01
CA GLY A 278 -50.04 -0.57 15.80
C GLY A 278 -49.17 -1.78 15.47
N ASN A 279 -48.59 -1.76 14.29
CA ASN A 279 -47.75 -2.85 13.83
C ASN A 279 -46.36 -2.78 14.46
N LYS A 280 -45.91 -3.89 15.01
CA LYS A 280 -44.53 -4.01 15.57
C LYS A 280 -43.91 -5.35 15.19
N LEU A 281 -42.58 -5.42 15.17
CA LEU A 281 -41.86 -6.70 15.19
C LEU A 281 -42.02 -7.29 16.60
N TRP A 282 -42.34 -8.58 16.64
CA TRP A 282 -42.56 -9.31 17.89
C TRP A 282 -41.82 -10.66 17.87
N ALA A 283 -41.56 -11.15 19.08
CA ALA A 283 -40.98 -12.47 19.34
C ALA A 283 -41.95 -13.31 20.18
N GLU A 284 -42.01 -14.61 19.89
CA GLU A 284 -42.68 -15.60 20.75
C GLU A 284 -41.75 -15.96 21.91
N VAL A 285 -42.24 -15.79 23.12
CA VAL A 285 -41.50 -16.14 24.33
C VAL A 285 -42.28 -17.16 25.12
N SER A 286 -41.64 -18.26 25.49
CA SER A 286 -42.22 -19.29 26.34
C SER A 286 -42.09 -18.84 27.80
N VAL A 287 -43.21 -18.62 28.48
CA VAL A 287 -43.27 -18.14 29.86
C VAL A 287 -43.79 -19.27 30.75
N PRO A 288 -43.07 -19.61 31.83
CA PRO A 288 -43.56 -20.63 32.74
C PRO A 288 -44.79 -20.11 33.54
N VAL A 289 -45.84 -20.89 33.56
CA VAL A 289 -47.05 -20.62 34.31
C VAL A 289 -47.27 -21.80 35.28
N VAL A 290 -47.30 -21.50 36.55
CA VAL A 290 -47.53 -22.51 37.58
C VAL A 290 -49.04 -22.65 37.79
N ASP A 291 -49.60 -23.85 37.61
CA ASP A 291 -51.01 -24.13 37.83
C ASP A 291 -51.31 -24.26 39.33
N ASP A 292 -52.61 -24.32 39.70
CA ASP A 292 -53.06 -24.43 41.07
C ASP A 292 -52.61 -25.71 41.81
N ALA A 293 -52.12 -26.70 41.03
CA ALA A 293 -51.56 -27.96 41.54
C ALA A 293 -50.03 -27.93 41.71
N GLY A 294 -49.38 -26.78 41.41
CA GLY A 294 -47.93 -26.61 41.51
C GLY A 294 -47.12 -27.11 40.32
N ASN A 295 -47.76 -27.54 39.23
CA ASN A 295 -47.08 -27.96 38.04
C ASN A 295 -46.68 -26.75 37.18
N THR A 296 -45.47 -26.78 36.62
CA THR A 296 -45.02 -25.73 35.70
C THR A 296 -45.42 -26.09 34.28
N ASN A 297 -46.30 -25.37 33.70
CA ASN A 297 -46.71 -25.41 32.31
C ASN A 297 -46.10 -24.21 31.59
N TYR A 298 -46.06 -24.22 30.28
CA TYR A 298 -45.51 -23.12 29.46
C TYR A 298 -46.62 -22.54 28.59
N SER A 299 -46.76 -21.22 28.68
CA SER A 299 -47.67 -20.49 27.80
C SER A 299 -46.82 -19.64 26.83
N THR A 300 -47.35 -19.40 25.64
CA THR A 300 -46.69 -18.56 24.63
C THR A 300 -47.17 -17.13 24.81
N GLU A 301 -46.25 -16.22 25.02
CA GLU A 301 -46.50 -14.79 24.99
C GLU A 301 -45.81 -14.15 23.78
N TYR A 302 -46.43 -13.10 23.24
CA TYR A 302 -45.87 -12.31 22.15
C TYR A 302 -45.35 -11.00 22.75
N VAL A 303 -44.03 -10.72 22.51
CA VAL A 303 -43.33 -9.55 23.06
C VAL A 303 -42.89 -8.66 21.92
N PRO A 304 -43.40 -7.42 21.82
CA PRO A 304 -42.98 -6.49 20.77
C PRO A 304 -41.58 -5.93 21.10
N PHE A 305 -40.73 -5.75 20.08
CA PHE A 305 -39.35 -5.24 20.27
C PHE A 305 -38.87 -4.19 19.25
N CYS A 306 -39.69 -3.92 18.20
CA CYS A 306 -39.33 -2.83 17.26
C CYS A 306 -40.58 -2.28 16.58
N ASP A 307 -40.67 -0.97 16.48
CA ASP A 307 -41.80 -0.30 15.82
C ASP A 307 -41.57 -0.07 14.32
N MET A 308 -40.41 -0.44 13.81
CA MET A 308 -40.12 -0.48 12.36
C MET A 308 -40.12 -1.94 11.88
N MET A 309 -40.62 -2.13 10.66
CA MET A 309 -40.47 -3.43 10.00
C MET A 309 -39.03 -3.54 9.49
N VAL A 310 -38.24 -4.43 10.07
CA VAL A 310 -36.85 -4.68 9.66
C VAL A 310 -36.74 -6.11 9.19
N TYR A 311 -36.19 -6.33 7.99
CA TYR A 311 -36.00 -7.68 7.46
C TYR A 311 -34.85 -7.67 6.44
N PRO A 312 -34.13 -8.78 6.26
CA PRO A 312 -33.09 -8.86 5.24
C PRO A 312 -33.70 -9.01 3.85
N ASN A 313 -33.21 -8.22 2.92
CA ASN A 313 -33.56 -8.33 1.51
C ASN A 313 -32.81 -9.50 0.87
N THR A 314 -31.55 -9.68 1.23
CA THR A 314 -30.73 -10.81 0.77
C THR A 314 -29.56 -11.00 1.73
N ARG A 315 -28.96 -12.19 1.71
CA ARG A 315 -27.70 -12.45 2.37
C ARG A 315 -26.55 -12.03 1.45
N LEU A 316 -25.63 -11.27 1.97
CA LEU A 316 -24.49 -10.77 1.21
C LEU A 316 -23.20 -11.44 1.67
N GLN A 317 -22.34 -11.70 0.73
CA GLN A 317 -20.96 -12.10 1.00
C GLN A 317 -20.05 -11.29 0.10
N THR A 318 -19.11 -10.58 0.68
CA THR A 318 -18.11 -9.83 -0.09
C THR A 318 -16.94 -10.74 -0.43
N GLY A 319 -16.15 -10.34 -1.42
CA GLY A 319 -15.07 -11.17 -1.97
C GLY A 319 -14.10 -11.74 -0.94
N ASP A 320 -13.89 -11.07 0.20
CA ASP A 320 -12.98 -11.50 1.25
C ASP A 320 -13.69 -12.02 2.49
N GLU A 321 -14.78 -12.73 2.27
CA GLU A 321 -15.45 -13.50 3.30
C GLU A 321 -16.16 -12.68 4.41
N ILE A 322 -16.35 -11.39 4.21
CA ILE A 322 -17.16 -10.61 5.15
C ILE A 322 -18.64 -10.91 4.85
N ALA A 323 -19.21 -11.78 5.63
CA ALA A 323 -20.64 -12.08 5.52
C ALA A 323 -21.45 -10.91 6.08
N SER A 324 -22.49 -10.51 5.35
CA SER A 324 -23.38 -9.42 5.75
C SER A 324 -24.80 -9.67 5.27
N MET A 325 -25.74 -8.89 5.81
CA MET A 325 -27.14 -8.88 5.36
C MET A 325 -27.46 -7.48 4.83
N ASN A 326 -28.13 -7.41 3.69
CA ASN A 326 -28.73 -6.17 3.22
C ASN A 326 -30.14 -6.08 3.83
N LEU A 327 -30.33 -5.15 4.76
CA LEU A 327 -31.57 -4.97 5.51
C LEU A 327 -32.43 -3.89 4.88
N VAL A 328 -33.71 -4.12 4.93
CA VAL A 328 -34.74 -3.12 4.62
C VAL A 328 -35.42 -2.78 5.93
N ALA A 329 -35.48 -1.49 6.25
CA ALA A 329 -36.24 -0.96 7.38
C ALA A 329 -37.36 -0.08 6.83
N ILE A 330 -38.58 -0.35 7.26
CA ILE A 330 -39.77 0.42 6.85
C ILE A 330 -40.40 1.04 8.11
N SER A 331 -40.48 2.36 8.12
CA SER A 331 -41.09 3.10 9.22
C SER A 331 -42.64 2.99 9.19
N GLN A 332 -43.28 3.35 10.28
CA GLN A 332 -44.74 3.41 10.38
C GLN A 332 -45.35 4.32 9.29
N ARG A 333 -44.61 5.31 8.81
CA ARG A 333 -45.04 6.23 7.76
C ARG A 333 -44.71 5.73 6.34
N GLY A 334 -44.18 4.53 6.22
CA GLY A 334 -43.86 3.91 4.95
C GLY A 334 -42.52 4.32 4.33
N GLN A 335 -41.66 5.09 5.03
CA GLN A 335 -40.32 5.42 4.57
C GLN A 335 -39.48 4.16 4.58
N VAL A 336 -38.78 3.91 3.46
CA VAL A 336 -37.96 2.73 3.26
C VAL A 336 -36.49 3.12 3.31
N LYS A 337 -35.71 2.39 4.08
CA LYS A 337 -34.25 2.51 4.16
C LYS A 337 -33.63 1.16 3.86
N GLU A 338 -32.65 1.13 2.95
CA GLU A 338 -31.83 -0.06 2.68
C GLU A 338 -30.43 0.19 3.19
N PHE A 339 -29.86 -0.77 3.91
CA PHE A 339 -28.50 -0.67 4.45
C PHE A 339 -27.90 -2.06 4.69
N GLU A 340 -26.58 -2.12 4.62
CA GLU A 340 -25.82 -3.32 4.91
C GLU A 340 -25.48 -3.39 6.41
N LEU A 341 -25.59 -4.60 6.98
CA LEU A 341 -25.17 -4.90 8.34
C LEU A 341 -24.32 -6.18 8.32
N THR A 342 -23.08 -6.09 8.81
CA THR A 342 -22.17 -7.25 8.79
C THR A 342 -22.62 -8.28 9.84
N HIS A 343 -22.37 -9.56 9.55
CA HIS A 343 -22.61 -10.62 10.52
C HIS A 343 -21.75 -10.42 11.79
N ALA A 344 -20.56 -9.85 11.65
CA ALA A 344 -19.70 -9.51 12.79
C ALA A 344 -20.40 -8.53 13.74
N THR A 345 -21.00 -7.46 13.21
CA THR A 345 -21.76 -6.48 14.00
C THR A 345 -22.94 -7.13 14.70
N VAL A 346 -23.64 -8.03 14.00
CA VAL A 346 -24.77 -8.79 14.58
C VAL A 346 -24.26 -9.76 15.68
N ALA A 347 -23.15 -10.44 15.45
CA ALA A 347 -22.57 -11.39 16.42
C ALA A 347 -22.11 -10.66 17.68
N GLU A 348 -21.42 -9.54 17.53
CA GLU A 348 -20.96 -8.70 18.64
C GLU A 348 -22.13 -8.15 19.47
N GLY A 349 -23.18 -7.67 18.80
CA GLY A 349 -24.37 -7.15 19.48
C GLY A 349 -24.08 -5.86 20.25
N GLY A 350 -24.80 -5.65 21.35
CA GLY A 350 -24.56 -4.55 22.30
C GLY A 350 -24.43 -3.19 21.62
N ARG A 351 -23.38 -2.44 22.01
CA ARG A 351 -23.14 -1.07 21.51
C ARG A 351 -22.92 -1.01 20.00
N SER A 352 -22.19 -1.95 19.42
CA SER A 352 -21.91 -1.96 17.97
C SER A 352 -23.19 -2.08 17.15
N LEU A 353 -24.06 -3.01 17.52
CA LEU A 353 -25.35 -3.18 16.86
C LEU A 353 -26.26 -1.97 17.09
N ALA A 354 -26.29 -1.44 18.31
CA ALA A 354 -27.12 -0.27 18.66
C ALA A 354 -26.72 0.98 17.85
N VAL A 355 -25.42 1.23 17.69
CA VAL A 355 -24.92 2.35 16.88
C VAL A 355 -25.30 2.17 15.42
N ALA A 356 -25.05 0.98 14.86
CA ALA A 356 -25.33 0.69 13.45
C ALA A 356 -26.84 0.84 13.12
N LEU A 357 -27.70 0.39 14.01
CA LEU A 357 -29.16 0.53 13.85
C LEU A 357 -29.62 1.98 14.11
N GLY A 358 -29.03 2.65 15.10
CA GLY A 358 -29.37 4.04 15.47
C GLY A 358 -29.08 5.01 14.33
N GLU A 359 -27.98 4.80 13.59
CA GLU A 359 -27.69 5.58 12.36
C GLU A 359 -28.80 5.47 11.31
N LYS A 360 -29.60 4.45 11.39
CA LYS A 360 -30.75 4.22 10.49
C LYS A 360 -32.07 4.59 11.15
N GLU A 361 -32.03 5.29 12.28
CA GLU A 361 -33.20 5.73 13.07
C GLU A 361 -33.97 4.56 13.72
N ILE A 362 -33.33 3.41 13.87
CA ILE A 362 -33.91 2.26 14.60
C ILE A 362 -33.39 2.37 16.03
N MET A 363 -34.21 3.01 16.87
CA MET A 363 -33.87 3.30 18.27
C MET A 363 -34.46 2.22 19.18
N LEU A 364 -33.61 1.47 19.84
CA LEU A 364 -33.98 0.30 20.66
C LEU A 364 -33.44 0.44 22.08
N SER A 365 -34.24 0.10 23.06
CA SER A 365 -33.79 -0.10 24.46
C SER A 365 -32.88 -1.32 24.53
N LEU A 366 -32.15 -1.48 25.61
CA LEU A 366 -31.19 -2.61 25.76
C LEU A 366 -31.86 -3.98 25.60
N LYS A 367 -33.06 -4.15 26.14
CA LYS A 367 -33.83 -5.39 26.02
C LYS A 367 -34.23 -5.63 24.57
N GLU A 368 -34.69 -4.59 23.87
CA GLU A 368 -35.06 -4.66 22.45
C GLU A 368 -33.85 -4.92 21.55
N GLN A 369 -32.66 -4.36 21.90
CA GLN A 369 -31.41 -4.61 21.18
C GLN A 369 -31.02 -6.11 21.22
N ASN A 370 -31.15 -6.73 22.40
CA ASN A 370 -30.86 -8.15 22.58
C ASN A 370 -31.81 -9.02 21.73
N GLU A 371 -33.09 -8.64 21.69
CA GLU A 371 -34.09 -9.37 20.90
C GLU A 371 -33.89 -9.14 19.40
N MET A 372 -33.53 -7.92 18.99
CA MET A 372 -33.16 -7.63 17.61
C MET A 372 -31.95 -8.44 17.18
N GLN A 373 -30.96 -8.61 18.05
CA GLN A 373 -29.78 -9.43 17.76
C GLN A 373 -30.19 -10.89 17.51
N ARG A 374 -31.04 -11.45 18.36
CA ARG A 374 -31.56 -12.83 18.21
C ARG A 374 -32.33 -12.99 16.90
N TYR A 375 -33.19 -12.02 16.61
CA TYR A 375 -34.00 -11.96 15.39
C TYR A 375 -33.13 -11.96 14.13
N LEU A 376 -32.08 -11.12 14.11
CA LEU A 376 -31.17 -11.03 12.96
C LEU A 376 -30.34 -12.32 12.80
N LYS A 377 -29.93 -12.94 13.91
CA LYS A 377 -29.27 -14.25 13.90
C LYS A 377 -30.19 -15.34 13.33
N ALA A 378 -31.47 -15.33 13.72
CA ALA A 378 -32.45 -16.27 13.20
C ALA A 378 -32.65 -16.10 11.69
N TRP A 379 -32.70 -14.84 11.20
CA TRP A 379 -32.76 -14.57 9.77
C TRP A 379 -31.50 -15.07 9.04
N ALA A 380 -30.31 -14.82 9.62
CA ALA A 380 -29.04 -15.27 9.02
C ALA A 380 -29.04 -16.80 8.87
N GLY A 381 -29.54 -17.53 9.89
CA GLY A 381 -29.71 -18.98 9.83
C GLY A 381 -30.62 -19.41 8.70
N LYS A 382 -31.81 -18.82 8.66
CA LYS A 382 -32.82 -19.14 7.63
C LYS A 382 -32.30 -18.85 6.21
N LEU A 383 -31.69 -17.69 5.99
CA LEU A 383 -31.13 -17.33 4.69
C LEU A 383 -29.99 -18.25 4.26
N ARG A 384 -29.20 -18.74 5.21
CA ARG A 384 -28.12 -19.68 4.92
C ARG A 384 -28.66 -21.03 4.42
N GLU A 385 -29.80 -21.43 4.92
CA GLU A 385 -30.46 -22.67 4.50
C GLU A 385 -31.16 -22.55 3.13
N GLU A 386 -31.67 -21.35 2.82
CA GLU A 386 -32.54 -21.13 1.65
C GLU A 386 -31.82 -20.57 0.41
N TYR A 387 -30.74 -19.83 0.58
CA TYR A 387 -30.15 -19.07 -0.51
C TYR A 387 -28.63 -19.10 -0.49
N ASP A 388 -28.04 -19.09 -1.68
CA ASP A 388 -26.62 -18.84 -1.88
C ASP A 388 -26.28 -17.37 -1.57
N ASN A 389 -25.02 -17.13 -1.22
CA ASN A 389 -24.52 -15.79 -0.98
C ASN A 389 -24.53 -14.95 -2.27
N THR A 390 -24.96 -13.72 -2.17
CA THR A 390 -24.96 -12.77 -3.30
C THR A 390 -23.75 -11.84 -3.16
N PRO A 391 -22.86 -11.75 -4.16
CA PRO A 391 -21.70 -10.87 -4.09
C PRO A 391 -22.11 -9.41 -3.97
N THR A 392 -21.39 -8.67 -3.12
CA THR A 392 -21.57 -7.24 -2.92
C THR A 392 -20.52 -6.49 -3.74
N VAL A 393 -20.96 -5.47 -4.47
CA VAL A 393 -20.06 -4.59 -5.22
C VAL A 393 -19.43 -3.58 -4.26
N ARG A 394 -18.11 -3.57 -4.18
CA ARG A 394 -17.33 -2.59 -3.41
C ARG A 394 -16.63 -1.58 -4.30
N GLN A 395 -16.42 -1.94 -5.56
CA GLN A 395 -15.68 -1.15 -6.54
C GLN A 395 -16.48 -1.08 -7.84
N PHE A 396 -16.42 0.07 -8.51
CA PHE A 396 -17.09 0.27 -9.81
C PHE A 396 -16.12 -0.04 -10.94
N GLY A 397 -16.68 -0.32 -12.11
CA GLY A 397 -15.88 -0.70 -13.27
C GLY A 397 -16.04 -2.18 -13.61
N TRP A 398 -14.98 -2.77 -14.10
CA TRP A 398 -14.97 -4.15 -14.58
C TRP A 398 -15.17 -5.18 -13.47
N THR A 399 -15.94 -6.19 -13.78
CA THR A 399 -16.03 -7.45 -13.05
C THR A 399 -15.66 -8.58 -14.02
N ASP A 400 -15.64 -9.81 -13.52
CA ASP A 400 -15.35 -10.97 -14.37
C ASP A 400 -16.31 -11.08 -15.56
N THR A 401 -17.58 -10.73 -15.37
CA THR A 401 -18.64 -10.99 -16.34
C THR A 401 -19.39 -9.73 -16.81
N GLY A 402 -18.95 -8.53 -16.40
CA GLY A 402 -19.65 -7.32 -16.76
C GLY A 402 -18.97 -6.04 -16.27
N PHE A 403 -19.76 -4.99 -16.10
CA PHE A 403 -19.28 -3.67 -15.67
C PHE A 403 -20.29 -3.04 -14.71
N VAL A 404 -19.84 -2.43 -13.63
CA VAL A 404 -20.72 -1.83 -12.62
C VAL A 404 -20.58 -0.31 -12.60
N VAL A 405 -21.72 0.38 -12.63
CA VAL A 405 -21.78 1.84 -12.44
C VAL A 405 -22.87 2.15 -11.42
N GLY A 406 -22.46 2.57 -10.23
CA GLY A 406 -23.42 2.81 -9.14
C GLY A 406 -24.21 1.54 -8.81
N LYS A 407 -25.53 1.63 -8.83
CA LYS A 407 -26.42 0.47 -8.57
C LYS A 407 -26.82 -0.31 -9.83
N ARG A 408 -26.06 -0.15 -10.93
CA ARG A 408 -26.33 -0.82 -12.22
C ARG A 408 -25.19 -1.79 -12.55
N TYR A 409 -25.53 -3.05 -12.73
CA TYR A 409 -24.64 -4.09 -13.24
C TYR A 409 -24.95 -4.29 -14.72
N ILE A 410 -24.00 -4.01 -15.56
CA ILE A 410 -24.11 -4.07 -17.02
C ILE A 410 -23.47 -5.40 -17.48
N ALA A 411 -24.31 -6.35 -17.84
CA ALA A 411 -23.90 -7.61 -18.45
C ALA A 411 -24.01 -7.52 -19.99
N GLU A 412 -23.53 -8.55 -20.67
CA GLU A 412 -23.53 -8.58 -22.14
C GLU A 412 -24.94 -8.37 -22.75
N ARG A 413 -25.97 -8.93 -22.13
CA ARG A 413 -27.33 -8.96 -22.70
C ARG A 413 -28.35 -8.13 -21.91
N GLU A 414 -28.04 -7.67 -20.73
CA GLU A 414 -28.98 -6.97 -19.86
C GLU A 414 -28.30 -6.06 -18.85
N VAL A 415 -29.06 -5.12 -18.31
CA VAL A 415 -28.64 -4.30 -17.18
C VAL A 415 -29.45 -4.74 -15.95
N ARG A 416 -28.78 -5.07 -14.87
CA ARG A 416 -29.37 -5.55 -13.61
C ARG A 416 -29.11 -4.59 -12.47
N LYS A 417 -29.85 -4.70 -11.37
CA LYS A 417 -29.56 -3.97 -10.14
C LYS A 417 -28.32 -4.59 -9.46
N ALA A 418 -27.33 -3.78 -9.12
CA ALA A 418 -26.18 -4.17 -8.32
C ALA A 418 -26.43 -3.90 -6.84
N ILE A 419 -26.02 -4.81 -5.98
CA ILE A 419 -26.01 -4.61 -4.54
C ILE A 419 -24.65 -4.01 -4.17
N VAL A 420 -24.67 -2.83 -3.56
CA VAL A 420 -23.44 -2.05 -3.30
C VAL A 420 -23.17 -2.05 -1.79
N GLY A 421 -21.96 -2.41 -1.43
CA GLY A 421 -21.50 -2.40 -0.05
C GLY A 421 -21.46 -1.00 0.56
N ALA A 422 -21.47 -0.94 1.89
CA ALA A 422 -21.53 0.33 2.63
C ALA A 422 -20.41 1.30 2.23
N GLU A 423 -19.22 0.77 2.00
CA GLU A 423 -18.01 1.56 1.67
C GLU A 423 -18.12 2.32 0.35
N ALA A 424 -18.84 1.78 -0.63
CA ALA A 424 -19.02 2.39 -1.94
C ALA A 424 -20.40 3.06 -2.09
N SER A 425 -21.25 2.95 -1.07
CA SER A 425 -22.67 3.38 -1.14
C SER A 425 -22.84 4.88 -1.40
N LEU A 426 -22.00 5.71 -0.78
CA LEU A 426 -22.04 7.16 -0.98
C LEU A 426 -21.73 7.50 -2.44
N VAL A 427 -20.66 6.94 -2.98
CA VAL A 427 -20.26 7.16 -4.38
C VAL A 427 -21.35 6.64 -5.33
N ALA A 428 -21.93 5.47 -5.04
CA ALA A 428 -23.02 4.88 -5.82
C ALA A 428 -24.24 5.82 -5.92
N SER A 429 -24.52 6.58 -4.85
CA SER A 429 -25.63 7.51 -4.82
C SER A 429 -25.46 8.66 -5.81
N HIS A 430 -24.22 8.94 -6.23
CA HIS A 430 -23.86 9.97 -7.20
C HIS A 430 -23.71 9.42 -8.63
N LEU A 431 -23.47 8.11 -8.79
CA LEU A 431 -23.35 7.43 -10.09
C LEU A 431 -24.74 7.03 -10.61
N THR A 432 -25.61 8.03 -10.83
CA THR A 432 -26.99 7.87 -11.23
C THR A 432 -27.23 8.47 -12.62
N ILE A 433 -28.42 8.22 -13.17
CA ILE A 433 -28.83 8.78 -14.46
C ILE A 433 -29.93 9.82 -14.21
N LYS A 434 -29.88 10.95 -14.94
CA LYS A 434 -30.89 12.00 -14.88
C LYS A 434 -30.98 12.70 -16.23
N GLY A 435 -32.18 13.18 -16.57
CA GLY A 435 -32.43 13.94 -17.80
C GLY A 435 -32.35 13.08 -19.06
N ASP A 436 -31.83 13.65 -20.13
CA ASP A 436 -31.77 13.01 -21.45
C ASP A 436 -30.34 13.05 -22.03
N LEU A 437 -30.07 12.11 -22.92
CA LEU A 437 -28.77 12.02 -23.61
C LEU A 437 -28.58 13.14 -24.63
N GLN A 438 -29.60 13.45 -25.43
CA GLN A 438 -29.46 14.37 -26.57
C GLN A 438 -29.06 15.80 -26.17
N PRO A 439 -29.64 16.40 -25.13
CA PRO A 439 -29.16 17.71 -24.63
C PRO A 439 -27.68 17.66 -24.21
N TRP A 440 -27.25 16.57 -23.58
CA TRP A 440 -25.84 16.34 -23.17
C TRP A 440 -24.91 16.33 -24.39
N VAL A 441 -25.25 15.54 -25.43
CA VAL A 441 -24.46 15.46 -26.69
C VAL A 441 -24.42 16.84 -27.39
N THR A 442 -25.53 17.53 -27.45
CA THR A 442 -25.63 18.86 -28.10
C THR A 442 -24.75 19.87 -27.36
N ALA A 443 -24.84 19.91 -26.02
CA ALA A 443 -24.03 20.80 -25.19
C ALA A 443 -22.54 20.52 -25.37
N LEU A 444 -22.15 19.23 -25.41
CA LEU A 444 -20.74 18.84 -25.61
C LEU A 444 -20.22 19.33 -26.97
N ASP A 445 -20.98 19.12 -28.03
CA ASP A 445 -20.62 19.52 -29.38
C ASP A 445 -20.50 21.06 -29.50
N GLN A 446 -21.49 21.77 -28.97
CA GLN A 446 -21.49 23.26 -28.95
C GLN A 446 -20.35 23.83 -28.11
N ALA A 447 -20.01 23.18 -27.00
CA ALA A 447 -19.00 23.67 -26.09
C ALA A 447 -17.56 23.42 -26.56
N TYR A 448 -17.29 22.27 -27.16
CA TYR A 448 -15.93 21.79 -27.32
C TYR A 448 -15.53 21.36 -28.74
N ASN A 449 -16.42 21.54 -29.75
CA ASN A 449 -16.10 21.13 -31.11
C ASN A 449 -15.62 22.30 -31.97
N HIS A 450 -14.63 23.07 -31.45
CA HIS A 450 -14.03 24.21 -32.16
C HIS A 450 -12.51 24.01 -32.29
N PRO A 451 -11.88 24.57 -33.33
CA PRO A 451 -10.44 24.54 -33.47
C PRO A 451 -9.76 25.22 -32.26
N GLY A 452 -8.80 24.53 -31.66
CA GLY A 452 -8.08 24.98 -30.47
C GLY A 452 -8.66 24.47 -29.15
N ASP A 453 -9.78 23.74 -29.19
CA ASP A 453 -10.39 23.14 -27.99
C ASP A 453 -9.86 21.74 -27.68
N GLU A 454 -8.82 21.28 -28.37
CA GLU A 454 -8.22 19.94 -28.16
C GLU A 454 -7.88 19.67 -26.69
N PRO A 455 -7.34 20.62 -25.90
CA PRO A 455 -7.11 20.38 -24.47
C PRO A 455 -8.38 20.08 -23.68
N LEU A 456 -9.50 20.73 -24.03
CA LEU A 456 -10.80 20.56 -23.38
C LEU A 456 -11.46 19.23 -23.82
N GLN A 457 -11.37 18.91 -25.11
CA GLN A 457 -11.77 17.60 -25.66
C GLN A 457 -11.06 16.46 -24.94
N PHE A 458 -9.76 16.63 -24.73
CA PHE A 458 -8.94 15.68 -24.00
C PHE A 458 -9.46 15.49 -22.55
N CYS A 459 -9.78 16.58 -21.84
CA CYS A 459 -10.36 16.51 -20.48
C CYS A 459 -11.63 15.66 -20.44
N VAL A 460 -12.51 15.85 -21.41
CA VAL A 460 -13.76 15.06 -21.52
C VAL A 460 -13.45 13.59 -21.76
N LEU A 461 -12.54 13.32 -22.68
CA LEU A 461 -12.19 11.96 -23.09
C LEU A 461 -11.46 11.16 -21.99
N LEU A 462 -10.80 11.83 -21.04
CA LEU A 462 -10.18 11.16 -19.89
C LEU A 462 -11.21 10.31 -19.12
N SER A 463 -12.45 10.80 -19.03
CA SER A 463 -13.52 10.08 -18.33
C SER A 463 -13.93 8.78 -19.04
N PHE A 464 -13.82 8.73 -20.34
CA PHE A 464 -14.06 7.51 -21.15
C PHE A 464 -12.80 6.64 -21.28
N ALA A 465 -11.63 7.23 -21.13
CA ALA A 465 -10.36 6.51 -21.17
C ALA A 465 -10.11 5.71 -19.89
N ALA A 466 -10.59 6.18 -18.74
CA ALA A 466 -10.37 5.56 -17.43
C ALA A 466 -10.75 4.06 -17.40
N PRO A 467 -11.93 3.62 -17.88
CA PRO A 467 -12.27 2.19 -17.89
C PRO A 467 -11.36 1.31 -18.75
N LEU A 468 -10.62 1.92 -19.68
CA LEU A 468 -9.70 1.18 -20.55
C LEU A 468 -8.35 0.91 -19.91
N MET A 469 -7.99 1.63 -18.83
CA MET A 469 -6.69 1.47 -18.17
C MET A 469 -6.48 0.02 -17.70
N SER A 470 -7.47 -0.56 -17.04
CA SER A 470 -7.41 -1.94 -16.55
C SER A 470 -7.33 -3.00 -17.65
N LEU A 471 -7.59 -2.64 -18.90
CA LEU A 471 -7.42 -3.53 -20.05
C LEU A 471 -5.98 -3.55 -20.59
N ILE A 472 -5.13 -2.62 -20.13
CA ILE A 472 -3.69 -2.53 -20.48
C ILE A 472 -2.81 -2.96 -19.29
N VAL A 473 -3.21 -2.63 -18.09
CA VAL A 473 -2.45 -2.83 -16.85
C VAL A 473 -3.38 -3.38 -15.77
N GLU A 474 -2.94 -4.38 -15.03
CA GLU A 474 -3.79 -5.00 -14.00
C GLU A 474 -4.11 -4.01 -12.87
N GLU A 475 -3.11 -3.25 -12.43
CA GLU A 475 -3.25 -2.26 -11.36
C GLU A 475 -2.49 -0.99 -11.71
N GLY A 476 -2.96 0.14 -11.20
CA GLY A 476 -2.31 1.41 -11.38
C GLY A 476 -2.98 2.30 -12.43
N GLY A 477 -2.40 3.46 -12.62
CA GLY A 477 -2.97 4.44 -13.53
C GLY A 477 -2.02 5.57 -13.88
N VAL A 478 -2.58 6.70 -14.29
CA VAL A 478 -1.79 7.89 -14.66
C VAL A 478 -2.45 9.12 -14.05
N THR A 479 -1.63 10.02 -13.52
CA THR A 479 -2.08 11.35 -13.10
C THR A 479 -2.00 12.28 -14.30
N VAL A 480 -3.10 12.92 -14.62
CA VAL A 480 -3.20 13.93 -15.69
C VAL A 480 -3.51 15.29 -15.05
N TYR A 481 -2.77 16.31 -15.44
CA TYR A 481 -2.90 17.62 -14.81
C TYR A 481 -3.06 18.74 -15.85
N ALA A 482 -4.23 19.38 -15.79
CA ALA A 482 -4.56 20.54 -16.62
C ALA A 482 -4.24 21.84 -15.87
N HIS A 483 -3.32 22.66 -16.40
CA HIS A 483 -2.96 23.92 -15.74
C HIS A 483 -3.21 25.14 -16.63
N SER A 484 -3.28 26.32 -16.02
CA SER A 484 -3.38 27.59 -16.73
C SER A 484 -2.88 28.73 -15.82
N SER A 485 -2.45 29.81 -16.42
CA SER A 485 -1.94 30.98 -15.70
C SER A 485 -3.00 31.73 -14.86
N GLY A 486 -4.26 31.28 -14.93
CA GLY A 486 -5.34 31.93 -14.18
C GLY A 486 -6.66 31.15 -14.25
N SER A 487 -7.71 31.74 -13.74
CA SER A 487 -9.06 31.19 -13.77
C SER A 487 -9.79 31.52 -15.09
N GLY A 488 -10.89 30.80 -15.34
CA GLY A 488 -11.76 31.07 -16.50
C GLY A 488 -11.34 30.45 -17.82
N PHE A 489 -10.44 29.44 -17.77
CA PHE A 489 -9.95 28.72 -18.96
C PHE A 489 -10.78 27.48 -19.31
N GLY A 490 -11.81 27.17 -18.52
CA GLY A 490 -12.72 26.05 -18.78
C GLY A 490 -12.30 24.69 -18.22
N LYS A 491 -11.18 24.60 -17.49
CA LYS A 491 -10.67 23.34 -16.90
C LYS A 491 -11.75 22.57 -16.13
N THR A 492 -12.27 23.21 -15.08
CA THR A 492 -13.26 22.62 -14.17
C THR A 492 -14.53 22.19 -14.93
N THR A 493 -14.99 23.04 -15.87
CA THR A 493 -16.19 22.75 -16.68
C THR A 493 -16.00 21.54 -17.59
N ALA A 494 -14.83 21.42 -18.24
CA ALA A 494 -14.54 20.29 -19.13
C ALA A 494 -14.39 18.97 -18.35
N LEU A 495 -13.75 19.02 -17.18
CA LEU A 495 -13.63 17.85 -16.30
C LEU A 495 -15.01 17.41 -15.77
N LYS A 496 -15.87 18.37 -15.42
CA LYS A 496 -17.26 18.08 -15.01
C LYS A 496 -18.09 17.52 -16.18
N ALA A 497 -17.91 18.03 -17.38
CA ALA A 497 -18.56 17.50 -18.58
C ALA A 497 -18.18 16.01 -18.77
N GLY A 498 -16.90 15.67 -18.57
CA GLY A 498 -16.45 14.27 -18.59
C GLY A 498 -17.12 13.43 -17.51
N LEU A 499 -17.11 13.91 -16.24
CA LEU A 499 -17.74 13.19 -15.10
C LEU A 499 -19.26 13.02 -15.29
N SER A 500 -19.95 13.98 -15.93
CA SER A 500 -21.38 13.89 -16.18
C SER A 500 -21.76 12.69 -17.07
N ALA A 501 -20.80 12.14 -17.83
CA ALA A 501 -21.05 10.90 -18.56
C ALA A 501 -21.44 9.75 -17.60
N TRP A 502 -20.91 9.73 -16.38
CA TRP A 502 -21.06 8.61 -15.42
C TRP A 502 -22.08 8.89 -14.30
N GLY A 503 -22.30 10.14 -13.93
CA GLY A 503 -23.21 10.50 -12.85
C GLY A 503 -23.24 12.01 -12.58
N LYS A 504 -23.69 12.39 -11.39
CA LYS A 504 -23.84 13.79 -10.98
C LYS A 504 -22.46 14.46 -10.86
N PRO A 505 -22.08 15.36 -11.80
CA PRO A 505 -20.68 15.80 -11.89
C PRO A 505 -20.18 16.59 -10.67
N GLY A 506 -21.03 17.45 -10.10
CA GLY A 506 -20.65 18.25 -8.92
C GLY A 506 -20.42 17.42 -7.67
N ALA A 507 -21.06 16.25 -7.57
CA ALA A 507 -20.92 15.35 -6.43
C ALA A 507 -19.76 14.35 -6.60
N LEU A 508 -19.37 14.05 -7.85
CA LEU A 508 -18.26 13.13 -8.17
C LEU A 508 -16.90 13.83 -8.18
N MET A 509 -16.88 15.16 -8.40
CA MET A 509 -15.65 15.94 -8.41
C MET A 509 -15.18 16.24 -6.98
N LEU A 510 -13.95 15.92 -6.69
CA LEU A 510 -13.32 16.22 -5.41
C LEU A 510 -12.64 17.59 -5.49
N ALA A 511 -12.81 18.42 -4.47
CA ALA A 511 -12.09 19.69 -4.35
C ALA A 511 -10.99 19.53 -3.29
N ASN A 512 -9.81 20.04 -3.59
CA ASN A 512 -8.68 20.01 -2.66
C ASN A 512 -9.09 20.60 -1.30
N LYS A 513 -8.60 20.05 -0.22
CA LYS A 513 -8.91 20.40 1.18
C LYS A 513 -10.30 19.98 1.67
N GLN A 514 -11.12 19.32 0.87
CA GLN A 514 -12.41 18.78 1.31
C GLN A 514 -12.33 17.32 1.76
N PHE A 515 -11.14 16.71 1.74
CA PHE A 515 -10.96 15.30 2.08
C PHE A 515 -9.62 15.09 2.80
N THR A 516 -9.56 14.03 3.58
CA THR A 516 -8.30 13.50 4.12
C THR A 516 -7.69 12.55 3.08
N ASP A 517 -6.39 12.27 3.18
CA ASP A 517 -5.72 11.28 2.32
C ASP A 517 -6.47 9.94 2.34
N ALA A 518 -6.93 9.55 3.53
CA ALA A 518 -7.71 8.32 3.72
C ALA A 518 -8.99 8.30 2.89
N ALA A 519 -9.76 9.38 2.94
CA ALA A 519 -11.01 9.51 2.19
C ALA A 519 -10.75 9.55 0.69
N LEU A 520 -9.66 10.19 0.27
CA LEU A 520 -9.24 10.24 -1.13
C LEU A 520 -8.95 8.82 -1.67
N TYR A 521 -8.15 8.04 -0.96
CA TYR A 521 -7.80 6.67 -1.39
C TYR A 521 -9.02 5.74 -1.33
N GLN A 522 -9.93 5.95 -0.36
CA GLN A 522 -11.21 5.23 -0.32
C GLN A 522 -12.06 5.56 -1.57
N HIS A 523 -12.07 6.83 -1.98
CA HIS A 523 -12.78 7.25 -3.19
C HIS A 523 -12.15 6.63 -4.45
N PHE A 524 -10.80 6.62 -4.55
CA PHE A 524 -10.08 5.93 -5.64
C PHE A 524 -10.46 4.45 -5.71
N SER A 525 -10.49 3.78 -4.57
CA SER A 525 -10.85 2.36 -4.50
C SER A 525 -12.29 2.12 -4.93
N ALA A 526 -13.23 2.94 -4.46
CA ALA A 526 -14.64 2.83 -4.84
C ALA A 526 -14.83 3.08 -6.35
N MET A 527 -14.22 4.13 -6.90
CA MET A 527 -14.29 4.46 -8.32
C MET A 527 -13.58 3.42 -9.18
N ASN A 528 -12.46 2.91 -8.74
CA ASN A 528 -11.66 1.83 -9.34
C ASN A 528 -11.33 2.05 -10.82
N ASN A 529 -12.21 1.62 -11.75
CA ASN A 529 -12.00 1.82 -13.20
C ASN A 529 -12.77 3.02 -13.78
N LEU A 530 -13.44 3.79 -12.92
CA LEU A 530 -14.11 5.05 -13.33
C LEU A 530 -13.17 6.23 -13.08
N PRO A 531 -13.34 7.36 -13.78
CA PRO A 531 -12.43 8.51 -13.64
C PRO A 531 -12.51 9.12 -12.23
N VAL A 532 -11.38 9.48 -11.66
CA VAL A 532 -11.31 10.29 -10.45
C VAL A 532 -10.85 11.70 -10.83
N VAL A 533 -11.61 12.71 -10.43
CA VAL A 533 -11.29 14.10 -10.72
C VAL A 533 -11.03 14.86 -9.41
N VAL A 534 -9.84 15.48 -9.32
CA VAL A 534 -9.44 16.30 -8.16
C VAL A 534 -9.15 17.73 -8.65
N ASP A 535 -10.06 18.65 -8.34
CA ASP A 535 -9.96 20.04 -8.78
C ASP A 535 -9.12 20.88 -7.81
N GLU A 536 -8.41 21.88 -8.35
CA GLU A 536 -7.71 22.94 -7.62
C GLU A 536 -6.54 22.46 -6.75
N LEU A 537 -5.58 21.75 -7.34
CA LEU A 537 -4.34 21.34 -6.65
C LEU A 537 -3.29 22.47 -6.53
N THR A 538 -3.61 23.70 -6.92
CA THR A 538 -2.68 24.85 -6.88
C THR A 538 -1.97 25.00 -5.54
N ASN A 539 -2.70 24.84 -4.44
CA ASN A 539 -2.20 25.03 -3.07
C ASN A 539 -1.90 23.73 -2.32
N CYS A 540 -1.80 22.59 -3.01
CA CYS A 540 -1.38 21.35 -2.35
C CYS A 540 0.10 21.41 -1.97
N THR A 541 0.51 20.65 -0.95
CA THR A 541 1.93 20.54 -0.59
C THR A 541 2.69 19.71 -1.63
N ASN A 542 3.99 19.88 -1.67
CA ASN A 542 4.84 19.12 -2.58
C ASN A 542 4.80 17.62 -2.25
N GLU A 543 4.78 17.28 -0.95
CA GLU A 543 4.68 15.90 -0.48
C GLU A 543 3.38 15.24 -0.94
N PHE A 544 2.26 15.95 -0.81
CA PHE A 544 0.96 15.44 -1.27
C PHE A 544 0.96 15.22 -2.79
N ALA A 545 1.54 16.16 -3.56
CA ALA A 545 1.64 16.02 -5.02
C ALA A 545 2.42 14.75 -5.40
N GLY A 546 3.57 14.52 -4.77
CA GLY A 546 4.39 13.33 -4.99
C GLY A 546 3.66 12.04 -4.61
N GLN A 547 3.06 12.03 -3.42
CA GLN A 547 2.29 10.86 -2.94
C GLN A 547 1.11 10.52 -3.84
N LEU A 548 0.38 11.55 -4.31
CA LEU A 548 -0.77 11.35 -5.21
C LEU A 548 -0.31 10.70 -6.52
N VAL A 549 0.72 11.28 -7.17
CA VAL A 549 1.23 10.77 -8.45
C VAL A 549 1.74 9.33 -8.30
N TYR A 550 2.46 9.04 -7.22
CA TYR A 550 2.95 7.69 -6.93
C TYR A 550 1.82 6.70 -6.68
N SER A 551 0.89 7.04 -5.78
CA SER A 551 -0.20 6.13 -5.40
C SER A 551 -1.12 5.81 -6.58
N VAL A 552 -1.41 6.81 -7.42
CA VAL A 552 -2.22 6.60 -8.64
C VAL A 552 -1.53 5.63 -9.58
N ALA A 553 -0.23 5.81 -9.80
CA ALA A 553 0.54 4.96 -10.71
C ALA A 553 0.76 3.56 -10.16
N ASP A 554 0.90 3.42 -8.83
CA ASP A 554 1.09 2.15 -8.15
C ASP A 554 -0.22 1.33 -8.07
N GLY A 555 -1.37 2.01 -8.06
CA GLY A 555 -2.69 1.37 -8.02
C GLY A 555 -3.12 0.92 -6.63
N HIS A 556 -2.38 1.29 -5.60
CA HIS A 556 -2.65 0.84 -4.23
C HIS A 556 -2.70 1.99 -3.23
N GLY A 557 -3.61 1.87 -2.27
CA GLY A 557 -3.62 2.71 -1.07
C GLY A 557 -2.67 2.19 0.00
N ARG A 558 -2.38 3.00 1.00
CA ARG A 558 -1.58 2.58 2.15
C ARG A 558 -2.30 1.45 2.91
N LYS A 559 -1.56 0.41 3.23
CA LYS A 559 -2.08 -0.70 4.05
C LYS A 559 -2.44 -0.19 5.44
N ARG A 560 -3.56 -0.67 5.97
CA ARG A 560 -4.08 -0.27 7.29
C ARG A 560 -4.42 -1.50 8.10
N LEU A 561 -4.50 -1.32 9.42
CA LEU A 561 -4.93 -2.35 10.35
C LEU A 561 -6.32 -2.01 10.88
N LYS A 562 -7.12 -3.03 11.12
CA LYS A 562 -8.37 -2.92 11.88
C LYS A 562 -8.04 -2.64 13.35
N GLN A 563 -9.00 -2.17 14.12
CA GLN A 563 -8.84 -2.00 15.58
C GLN A 563 -8.41 -3.30 16.28
N THR A 564 -8.73 -4.44 15.67
CA THR A 564 -8.34 -5.77 16.16
C THR A 564 -6.88 -6.13 15.85
N GLY A 565 -6.14 -5.26 15.13
CA GLY A 565 -4.77 -5.57 14.69
C GLY A 565 -4.69 -6.39 13.41
N ALA A 566 -5.81 -6.88 12.88
CA ALA A 566 -5.82 -7.62 11.62
C ALA A 566 -5.63 -6.67 10.43
N PRO A 567 -4.95 -7.09 9.35
CA PRO A 567 -4.83 -6.26 8.15
C PRO A 567 -6.20 -5.93 7.54
N MET A 568 -6.38 -4.70 7.12
CA MET A 568 -7.51 -4.34 6.26
C MET A 568 -7.20 -4.75 4.83
N GLU A 569 -8.23 -5.07 4.07
CA GLU A 569 -8.13 -5.29 2.62
C GLU A 569 -7.42 -4.09 1.99
N ALA A 570 -6.45 -4.36 1.13
CA ALA A 570 -5.71 -3.31 0.43
C ALA A 570 -6.65 -2.58 -0.54
N LEU A 571 -6.66 -1.26 -0.46
CA LEU A 571 -7.37 -0.42 -1.43
C LEU A 571 -6.61 -0.50 -2.76
N ASN A 572 -7.30 -0.84 -3.83
CA ASN A 572 -6.69 -0.91 -5.16
C ASN A 572 -7.55 -0.21 -6.21
N TRP A 573 -6.94 0.15 -7.34
CA TRP A 573 -7.61 0.81 -8.47
C TRP A 573 -6.77 0.71 -9.75
N SER A 574 -7.45 0.87 -10.88
CA SER A 574 -6.80 1.02 -12.17
C SER A 574 -7.56 2.09 -12.97
N THR A 575 -7.09 3.34 -12.90
CA THR A 575 -7.85 4.49 -13.42
C THR A 575 -6.95 5.65 -13.87
N ILE A 576 -7.60 6.73 -14.30
CA ILE A 576 -6.98 8.03 -14.57
C ILE A 576 -7.42 9.01 -13.48
N ALA A 577 -6.45 9.63 -12.84
CA ALA A 577 -6.67 10.76 -11.94
C ALA A 577 -6.53 12.06 -12.75
N ALA A 578 -7.65 12.70 -13.05
CA ALA A 578 -7.65 13.96 -13.79
C ALA A 578 -7.69 15.13 -12.80
N CYS A 579 -6.65 15.94 -12.81
CA CYS A 579 -6.45 17.01 -11.84
C CYS A 579 -6.34 18.37 -12.53
N SER A 580 -6.59 19.46 -11.76
CA SER A 580 -6.43 20.80 -12.30
C SER A 580 -5.79 21.76 -11.29
N GLY A 581 -5.22 22.85 -11.80
CA GLY A 581 -4.66 23.92 -10.98
C GLY A 581 -4.13 25.07 -11.82
N ASN A 582 -3.45 26.02 -11.17
CA ASN A 582 -2.94 27.23 -11.83
C ASN A 582 -1.42 27.26 -11.99
N ASN A 583 -0.69 26.36 -11.33
CA ASN A 583 0.77 26.24 -11.41
C ASN A 583 1.12 24.88 -12.01
N LEU A 584 2.35 24.72 -12.48
CA LEU A 584 2.86 23.42 -12.93
C LEU A 584 2.99 22.45 -11.74
N LEU A 585 2.45 21.24 -11.87
CA LEU A 585 2.60 20.21 -10.85
C LEU A 585 4.02 19.63 -10.88
N SER A 586 4.62 19.52 -12.06
CA SER A 586 6.01 19.07 -12.25
C SER A 586 7.03 19.97 -11.50
N GLU A 587 6.77 21.28 -11.39
CA GLU A 587 7.61 22.17 -10.57
C GLU A 587 7.57 21.78 -9.09
N LYS A 588 6.38 21.42 -8.57
CA LYS A 588 6.22 20.97 -7.18
C LYS A 588 6.97 19.66 -6.94
N LEU A 589 6.94 18.75 -7.91
CA LEU A 589 7.65 17.48 -7.83
C LEU A 589 9.18 17.71 -7.82
N SER A 590 9.68 18.62 -8.66
CA SER A 590 11.11 18.90 -8.78
C SER A 590 11.70 19.57 -7.53
N LEU A 591 10.89 20.29 -6.74
CA LEU A 591 11.35 20.96 -5.53
C LEU A 591 11.62 20.00 -4.35
N ASN A 592 11.13 18.78 -4.43
CA ASN A 592 11.19 17.86 -3.29
C ASN A 592 12.32 16.83 -3.35
N ARG A 593 12.81 16.46 -4.53
CA ARG A 593 13.75 15.32 -4.67
C ARG A 593 14.61 15.42 -5.91
N ALA A 594 15.85 15.00 -5.77
CA ALA A 594 16.78 14.89 -6.89
C ALA A 594 16.38 13.85 -7.96
N ASN A 595 15.50 12.90 -7.61
CA ASN A 595 15.02 11.86 -8.53
C ASN A 595 13.56 12.06 -8.92
N SER A 596 13.18 13.30 -9.24
CA SER A 596 11.82 13.62 -9.67
C SER A 596 11.43 13.03 -11.04
N GLU A 597 12.39 12.53 -11.82
CA GLU A 597 12.15 11.91 -13.14
C GLU A 597 11.15 10.75 -13.06
N ALA A 598 11.27 9.90 -12.03
CA ALA A 598 10.37 8.78 -11.81
C ALA A 598 8.93 9.25 -11.52
N GLU A 599 8.76 10.35 -10.79
CA GLU A 599 7.45 10.95 -10.50
C GLU A 599 6.90 11.67 -11.74
N GLN A 600 7.76 12.43 -12.43
CA GLN A 600 7.37 13.16 -13.62
C GLN A 600 6.94 12.23 -14.76
N SER A 601 7.54 11.04 -14.89
CA SER A 601 7.14 10.05 -15.90
C SER A 601 5.74 9.46 -15.66
N ARG A 602 5.22 9.54 -14.41
CA ARG A 602 3.89 9.09 -14.02
C ARG A 602 2.83 10.20 -14.14
N LEU A 603 3.28 11.40 -14.43
CA LEU A 603 2.46 12.60 -14.61
C LEU A 603 2.43 12.99 -16.09
N TRP A 604 1.27 13.34 -16.61
CA TRP A 604 1.13 14.00 -17.90
C TRP A 604 0.42 15.32 -17.69
N GLU A 605 1.08 16.43 -17.98
CA GLU A 605 0.51 17.77 -17.74
C GLU A 605 0.50 18.62 -19.00
N PHE A 606 -0.49 19.48 -19.10
CA PHE A 606 -0.66 20.33 -20.28
C PHE A 606 -1.30 21.67 -19.91
N SER A 607 -1.03 22.66 -20.76
CA SER A 607 -1.51 24.01 -20.56
C SER A 607 -2.84 24.27 -21.27
N MET A 608 -3.76 24.91 -20.57
CA MET A 608 -5.00 25.41 -21.14
C MET A 608 -4.80 26.79 -21.76
N ARG A 609 -5.46 27.04 -22.90
CA ARG A 609 -5.47 28.32 -23.56
C ARG A 609 -6.80 29.03 -23.31
N LYS A 610 -6.77 30.36 -23.21
CA LYS A 610 -7.97 31.17 -23.04
C LYS A 610 -8.80 31.11 -24.32
N ARG A 611 -10.08 30.90 -24.21
CA ARG A 611 -11.03 30.81 -25.33
C ARG A 611 -11.66 32.17 -25.58
N ALA A 612 -11.66 32.64 -26.83
CA ALA A 612 -12.23 33.91 -27.19
C ALA A 612 -13.75 33.80 -27.48
N HIS A 613 -14.21 32.59 -27.84
CA HIS A 613 -15.60 32.38 -28.31
C HIS A 613 -16.59 31.96 -27.22
N ILE A 614 -16.14 31.72 -25.99
CA ILE A 614 -17.02 31.34 -24.87
C ILE A 614 -17.12 32.51 -23.89
N GLN A 615 -18.35 32.93 -23.61
CA GLN A 615 -18.65 33.98 -22.63
C GLN A 615 -19.02 33.34 -21.28
N VAL A 616 -19.07 34.14 -20.24
CA VAL A 616 -19.36 33.68 -18.87
C VAL A 616 -20.75 33.01 -18.79
N ASN A 617 -21.76 33.60 -19.45
CA ASN A 617 -23.11 33.03 -19.45
C ASN A 617 -23.17 31.67 -20.15
N ASP A 618 -22.43 31.51 -21.26
CA ASP A 618 -22.34 30.22 -21.96
C ASP A 618 -21.81 29.11 -21.03
N ALA A 619 -20.80 29.44 -20.22
CA ALA A 619 -20.22 28.50 -19.26
C ALA A 619 -21.22 28.11 -18.17
N ILE A 620 -22.07 29.06 -17.72
CA ILE A 620 -23.14 28.80 -16.74
C ILE A 620 -24.20 27.88 -17.35
N ASP A 621 -24.66 28.16 -18.54
CA ASP A 621 -25.70 27.37 -19.25
C ASP A 621 -25.18 25.92 -19.50
N LEU A 622 -23.92 25.78 -19.89
CA LEU A 622 -23.26 24.47 -20.05
C LEU A 622 -23.23 23.69 -18.74
N PHE A 623 -22.87 24.36 -17.66
CA PHE A 623 -22.83 23.76 -16.34
C PHE A 623 -24.20 23.21 -15.92
N GLU A 624 -25.25 24.04 -16.11
CA GLU A 624 -26.62 23.63 -15.80
C GLU A 624 -27.06 22.46 -16.67
N THR A 625 -26.68 22.43 -17.95
CA THR A 625 -27.04 21.34 -18.85
C THR A 625 -26.42 20.02 -18.39
N PHE A 626 -25.15 20.01 -18.02
CA PHE A 626 -24.48 18.81 -17.53
C PHE A 626 -24.96 18.38 -16.13
N ASP A 627 -25.43 19.32 -15.30
CA ASP A 627 -25.98 19.00 -13.97
C ASP A 627 -27.43 18.49 -14.05
N LYS A 628 -28.16 18.80 -15.17
CA LYS A 628 -29.51 18.32 -15.40
C LYS A 628 -29.55 17.03 -16.23
N ASN A 629 -28.51 16.74 -17.01
CA ASN A 629 -28.44 15.58 -17.94
C ASN A 629 -27.13 14.82 -17.74
N TYR A 630 -27.19 13.70 -17.06
CA TYR A 630 -25.98 12.93 -16.77
C TYR A 630 -26.23 11.42 -16.65
N GLY A 631 -25.17 10.63 -16.75
CA GLY A 631 -25.14 9.18 -16.54
C GLY A 631 -25.48 8.34 -17.76
N HIS A 632 -26.08 8.90 -18.79
CA HIS A 632 -26.53 8.18 -19.99
C HIS A 632 -25.35 7.75 -20.86
N ALA A 633 -24.42 8.66 -21.11
CA ALA A 633 -23.29 8.43 -22.02
C ALA A 633 -22.37 7.32 -21.48
N GLY A 634 -22.11 7.34 -20.17
CA GLY A 634 -21.30 6.31 -19.51
C GLY A 634 -21.93 4.93 -19.55
N GLN A 635 -23.27 4.85 -19.39
CA GLN A 635 -23.97 3.58 -19.50
C GLN A 635 -23.86 2.99 -20.92
N LEU A 636 -24.15 3.77 -21.97
CA LEU A 636 -24.01 3.34 -23.35
C LEU A 636 -22.59 2.91 -23.67
N TYR A 637 -21.61 3.65 -23.17
CA TYR A 637 -20.19 3.35 -23.34
C TYR A 637 -19.85 2.02 -22.67
N ALA A 638 -20.26 1.81 -21.42
CA ALA A 638 -20.01 0.59 -20.67
C ALA A 638 -20.69 -0.62 -21.33
N GLU A 639 -21.92 -0.48 -21.83
CA GLU A 639 -22.61 -1.52 -22.59
C GLU A 639 -21.82 -1.92 -23.84
N TYR A 640 -21.29 -0.93 -24.56
CA TYR A 640 -20.43 -1.19 -25.73
C TYR A 640 -19.15 -1.93 -25.33
N LEU A 641 -18.51 -1.49 -24.23
CA LEU A 641 -17.27 -2.11 -23.74
C LEU A 641 -17.49 -3.57 -23.39
N VAL A 642 -18.56 -3.89 -22.63
CA VAL A 642 -18.88 -5.27 -22.21
C VAL A 642 -19.12 -6.16 -23.42
N LYS A 643 -19.95 -5.70 -24.37
CA LYS A 643 -20.29 -6.46 -25.60
C LYS A 643 -19.10 -6.69 -26.52
N ASN A 644 -18.09 -5.81 -26.48
CA ASN A 644 -17.00 -5.82 -27.44
C ASN A 644 -15.60 -5.92 -26.77
N LYS A 645 -15.52 -6.42 -25.52
CA LYS A 645 -14.30 -6.40 -24.70
C LYS A 645 -13.06 -6.89 -25.46
N ALA A 646 -13.14 -8.06 -26.08
CA ALA A 646 -12.00 -8.66 -26.80
C ALA A 646 -11.52 -7.74 -27.96
N LYS A 647 -12.45 -7.21 -28.73
CA LYS A 647 -12.15 -6.28 -29.83
C LYS A 647 -11.57 -4.95 -29.34
N VAL A 648 -12.10 -4.45 -28.23
CA VAL A 648 -11.59 -3.21 -27.60
C VAL A 648 -10.13 -3.41 -27.16
N VAL A 649 -9.80 -4.54 -26.55
CA VAL A 649 -8.42 -4.87 -26.15
C VAL A 649 -7.48 -4.90 -27.38
N GLU A 650 -7.94 -5.50 -28.49
CA GLU A 650 -7.17 -5.54 -29.73
C GLU A 650 -6.91 -4.14 -30.30
N VAL A 651 -7.97 -3.32 -30.39
CA VAL A 651 -7.88 -1.93 -30.87
C VAL A 651 -6.95 -1.11 -29.96
N LEU A 652 -7.06 -1.29 -28.66
CA LEU A 652 -6.26 -0.60 -27.66
C LEU A 652 -4.76 -0.93 -27.80
N LYS A 653 -4.42 -2.19 -27.98
CA LYS A 653 -3.03 -2.64 -28.24
C LYS A 653 -2.49 -2.05 -29.55
N GLY A 654 -3.33 -2.03 -30.59
CA GLY A 654 -2.99 -1.42 -31.88
C GLY A 654 -2.75 0.08 -31.78
N ALA A 655 -3.66 0.79 -31.12
CA ALA A 655 -3.55 2.24 -30.89
C ALA A 655 -2.28 2.58 -30.10
N ARG A 656 -1.94 1.76 -29.07
CA ARG A 656 -0.72 1.93 -28.28
C ARG A 656 0.55 1.85 -29.17
N LYS A 657 0.63 0.81 -29.98
CA LYS A 657 1.78 0.61 -30.89
C LYS A 657 1.90 1.76 -31.90
N ALA A 658 0.78 2.15 -32.51
CA ALA A 658 0.75 3.24 -33.51
C ALA A 658 1.17 4.57 -32.88
N PHE A 659 0.64 4.90 -31.72
CA PHE A 659 0.99 6.13 -31.01
C PHE A 659 2.46 6.14 -30.59
N ASN A 660 2.97 5.04 -30.03
CA ASN A 660 4.39 4.94 -29.63
C ASN A 660 5.32 5.21 -30.79
N THR A 661 5.01 4.66 -31.96
CA THR A 661 5.80 4.88 -33.19
C THR A 661 5.71 6.33 -33.65
N LYS A 662 4.48 6.88 -33.71
CA LYS A 662 4.23 8.26 -34.20
C LYS A 662 4.86 9.33 -33.30
N ALA A 663 4.78 9.15 -31.98
CA ALA A 663 5.33 10.08 -30.98
C ALA A 663 6.80 9.77 -30.59
N GLY A 664 7.38 8.67 -31.10
CA GLY A 664 8.75 8.26 -30.77
C GLY A 664 8.96 8.01 -29.30
N LEU A 665 7.99 7.34 -28.62
CA LEU A 665 8.07 7.13 -27.17
C LEU A 665 9.16 6.13 -26.78
N THR A 666 9.80 6.39 -25.63
CA THR A 666 10.83 5.57 -25.02
C THR A 666 10.29 4.81 -23.80
N GLN A 667 11.08 3.89 -23.24
CA GLN A 667 10.64 3.02 -22.15
C GLN A 667 10.22 3.78 -20.87
N PRO A 668 10.88 4.87 -20.42
CA PRO A 668 10.41 5.64 -19.28
C PRO A 668 9.01 6.25 -19.48
N GLU A 669 8.59 6.49 -20.70
CA GLU A 669 7.32 7.13 -21.06
C GLU A 669 6.14 6.13 -21.15
N ARG A 670 6.28 4.97 -20.53
CA ARG A 670 5.26 3.90 -20.59
C ARG A 670 3.87 4.33 -20.07
N TYR A 671 3.83 5.24 -19.11
CA TYR A 671 2.57 5.76 -18.55
C TYR A 671 1.85 6.65 -19.57
N TRP A 672 2.59 7.50 -20.27
CA TRP A 672 2.06 8.33 -21.37
C TRP A 672 1.56 7.45 -22.53
N SER A 673 2.32 6.40 -22.85
CA SER A 673 1.94 5.40 -23.84
C SER A 673 0.57 4.76 -23.52
N MET A 674 0.34 4.38 -22.26
CA MET A 674 -0.94 3.80 -21.80
C MET A 674 -2.06 4.84 -21.88
N LEU A 675 -1.83 6.01 -21.32
CA LEU A 675 -2.80 7.11 -21.29
C LEU A 675 -3.32 7.44 -22.69
N HIS A 676 -2.43 7.72 -23.62
CA HIS A 676 -2.83 8.19 -24.95
C HIS A 676 -3.48 7.07 -25.77
N ALA A 677 -3.04 5.83 -25.61
CA ALA A 677 -3.73 4.68 -26.22
C ALA A 677 -5.19 4.60 -25.73
N CYS A 678 -5.41 4.78 -24.41
CA CYS A 678 -6.77 4.78 -23.84
C CYS A 678 -7.60 5.96 -24.36
N VAL A 679 -7.04 7.17 -24.38
CA VAL A 679 -7.76 8.37 -24.87
C VAL A 679 -8.13 8.22 -26.35
N LEU A 680 -7.19 7.80 -27.20
CA LEU A 680 -7.45 7.66 -28.62
C LEU A 680 -8.45 6.52 -28.93
N THR A 681 -8.42 5.44 -28.13
CA THR A 681 -9.43 4.36 -28.22
C THR A 681 -10.79 4.83 -27.74
N ALA A 682 -10.83 5.55 -26.63
CA ALA A 682 -12.06 6.17 -26.09
C ALA A 682 -12.67 7.12 -27.11
N HIS A 683 -11.85 7.95 -27.76
CA HIS A 683 -12.29 8.84 -28.84
C HIS A 683 -13.01 8.06 -29.95
N ALA A 684 -12.40 6.99 -30.43
CA ALA A 684 -12.97 6.20 -31.53
C ALA A 684 -14.31 5.55 -31.13
N ILE A 685 -14.40 5.03 -29.88
CA ILE A 685 -15.63 4.40 -29.39
C ILE A 685 -16.73 5.45 -29.17
N THR A 686 -16.44 6.58 -28.53
CA THR A 686 -17.42 7.63 -28.25
C THR A 686 -17.93 8.27 -29.54
N GLN A 687 -17.06 8.44 -30.54
CA GLN A 687 -17.44 8.93 -31.87
C GLN A 687 -18.37 7.92 -32.57
N LYS A 688 -18.03 6.62 -32.53
CA LYS A 688 -18.87 5.56 -33.08
C LYS A 688 -20.26 5.50 -32.44
N LEU A 689 -20.34 5.77 -31.14
CA LEU A 689 -21.59 5.79 -30.38
C LEU A 689 -22.39 7.10 -30.56
N GLY A 690 -21.85 8.08 -31.32
CA GLY A 690 -22.50 9.38 -31.52
C GLY A 690 -22.47 10.28 -30.30
N LEU A 691 -21.60 10.01 -29.34
CA LEU A 691 -21.50 10.78 -28.09
C LEU A 691 -20.69 12.08 -28.24
N GLN A 692 -19.86 12.16 -29.28
CA GLN A 692 -19.07 13.36 -29.61
C GLN A 692 -18.65 13.31 -31.09
N ARG A 693 -18.24 14.50 -31.61
CA ARG A 693 -17.80 14.69 -33.02
C ARG A 693 -16.44 15.37 -33.11
N PHE A 694 -15.60 15.23 -32.10
CA PHE A 694 -14.29 15.88 -32.04
C PHE A 694 -13.39 15.44 -33.19
N PRO A 695 -12.62 16.35 -33.83
CA PRO A 695 -11.72 16.00 -34.92
C PRO A 695 -10.56 15.14 -34.44
N ARG A 696 -10.53 13.88 -34.82
CA ARG A 696 -9.53 12.90 -34.39
C ARG A 696 -8.09 13.34 -34.69
N ALA A 697 -7.85 13.80 -35.94
CA ALA A 697 -6.49 14.18 -36.34
C ALA A 697 -5.94 15.36 -35.55
N ALA A 698 -6.75 16.41 -35.37
CA ALA A 698 -6.36 17.58 -34.57
C ALA A 698 -6.01 17.21 -33.13
N LEU A 699 -6.86 16.40 -32.52
CA LEU A 699 -6.61 15.92 -31.15
C LEU A 699 -5.31 15.11 -31.04
N GLU A 700 -5.09 14.16 -31.93
CA GLU A 700 -3.89 13.33 -31.94
C GLU A 700 -2.61 14.17 -32.15
N ASP A 701 -2.65 15.11 -33.10
CA ASP A 701 -1.50 16.00 -33.38
C ASP A 701 -1.20 16.88 -32.15
N TRP A 702 -2.26 17.42 -31.51
CA TRP A 702 -2.08 18.19 -30.27
C TRP A 702 -1.47 17.35 -29.14
N ILE A 703 -1.93 16.10 -28.95
CA ILE A 703 -1.36 15.18 -27.95
C ILE A 703 0.13 14.96 -28.20
N ILE A 704 0.53 14.75 -29.47
CA ILE A 704 1.93 14.53 -29.84
C ILE A 704 2.77 15.77 -29.50
N VAL A 705 2.30 16.96 -29.88
CA VAL A 705 3.00 18.23 -29.62
C VAL A 705 3.20 18.43 -28.10
N GLU A 706 2.15 18.21 -27.30
CA GLU A 706 2.23 18.37 -25.84
C GLU A 706 3.15 17.31 -25.21
N THR A 707 3.14 16.08 -25.74
CA THR A 707 4.04 15.00 -25.27
C THR A 707 5.50 15.37 -25.51
N LEU A 708 5.82 15.92 -26.69
CA LEU A 708 7.17 16.39 -27.02
C LEU A 708 7.57 17.57 -26.16
N ARG A 709 6.64 18.51 -25.91
CA ARG A 709 6.87 19.67 -25.03
C ARG A 709 7.19 19.19 -23.61
N GLN A 710 6.40 18.27 -23.05
CA GLN A 710 6.65 17.75 -21.71
C GLN A 710 7.99 17.01 -21.62
N ARG A 711 8.34 16.20 -22.60
CA ARG A 711 9.65 15.54 -22.67
C ARG A 711 10.79 16.54 -22.57
N THR A 712 10.71 17.62 -23.37
CA THR A 712 11.73 18.70 -23.37
C THR A 712 11.81 19.37 -22.00
N SER A 713 10.65 19.66 -21.38
CA SER A 713 10.58 20.27 -20.04
C SER A 713 11.22 19.36 -18.97
N MET A 714 11.00 18.06 -19.04
CA MET A 714 11.62 17.10 -18.11
C MET A 714 13.14 17.10 -18.21
N THR A 715 13.68 17.09 -19.44
CA THR A 715 15.13 17.11 -19.63
C THR A 715 15.77 18.41 -19.16
N HIS A 716 15.05 19.54 -19.20
CA HIS A 716 15.52 20.82 -18.65
C HIS A 716 15.39 20.91 -17.13
N ASN A 717 14.46 20.19 -16.54
CA ASN A 717 14.19 20.22 -15.09
C ASN A 717 15.08 19.25 -14.30
N VAL A 718 15.80 18.34 -14.97
CA VAL A 718 16.78 17.49 -14.29
C VAL A 718 18.04 18.31 -14.06
N MET A 719 18.34 18.61 -12.81
CA MET A 719 19.59 19.32 -12.43
C MET A 719 20.78 18.49 -12.88
N THR A 720 21.62 19.06 -13.70
CA THR A 720 22.89 18.41 -14.08
C THR A 720 23.78 18.26 -12.82
N PRO A 721 24.72 17.31 -12.82
CA PRO A 721 25.71 17.23 -11.72
C PRO A 721 26.43 18.54 -11.47
N MET A 722 26.59 19.37 -12.51
CA MET A 722 27.20 20.72 -12.37
C MET A 722 26.25 21.70 -11.66
N ASP A 723 24.93 21.64 -11.96
CA ASP A 723 23.93 22.45 -11.24
C ASP A 723 23.84 22.01 -9.77
N GLN A 724 23.90 20.71 -9.50
CA GLN A 724 23.94 20.16 -8.14
C GLN A 724 25.18 20.63 -7.38
N LEU A 725 26.34 20.63 -8.02
CA LEU A 725 27.59 21.13 -7.44
C LEU A 725 27.49 22.65 -7.15
N ALA A 726 26.95 23.42 -8.10
CA ALA A 726 26.78 24.87 -7.93
C ALA A 726 25.84 25.18 -6.76
N GLN A 727 24.70 24.49 -6.66
CA GLN A 727 23.78 24.66 -5.55
C GLN A 727 24.42 24.26 -4.22
N MET A 728 25.09 23.11 -4.19
CA MET A 728 25.78 22.60 -3.00
C MET A 728 26.80 23.63 -2.49
N LEU A 729 27.60 24.18 -3.40
CA LEU A 729 28.63 25.18 -3.04
C LEU A 729 27.97 26.46 -2.52
N GLY A 730 26.87 26.91 -3.11
CA GLY A 730 26.09 28.06 -2.66
C GLY A 730 25.56 27.87 -1.24
N ASP A 731 24.97 26.69 -0.97
CA ASP A 731 24.40 26.38 0.33
C ASP A 731 25.48 26.23 1.43
N LEU A 732 26.60 25.59 1.10
CA LEU A 732 27.69 25.34 2.05
C LEU A 732 28.59 26.56 2.24
N ALA A 733 28.57 27.55 1.34
CA ALA A 733 29.48 28.72 1.34
C ALA A 733 29.48 29.48 2.65
N ARG A 734 28.33 29.64 3.30
CA ARG A 734 28.19 30.39 4.56
C ARG A 734 28.97 29.78 5.72
N GLY A 735 29.22 28.47 5.70
CA GLY A 735 29.96 27.73 6.71
C GLY A 735 31.42 27.50 6.34
N MET A 736 31.91 28.05 5.22
CA MET A 736 33.29 27.85 4.77
C MET A 736 34.26 28.86 5.34
N ILE A 737 35.49 28.40 5.65
CA ILE A 737 36.63 29.29 5.91
C ILE A 737 37.25 29.67 4.54
N VAL A 738 37.39 30.95 4.24
CA VAL A 738 38.17 31.40 3.08
C VAL A 738 39.44 32.07 3.63
N SER A 739 40.60 31.56 3.21
CA SER A 739 41.90 32.11 3.66
C SER A 739 42.81 32.42 2.49
N SER A 740 43.67 33.46 2.66
CA SER A 740 44.71 33.78 1.71
C SER A 740 45.95 32.90 2.01
N GLY A 741 46.24 31.97 1.08
CA GLY A 741 47.34 31.02 1.27
C GLY A 741 47.10 29.98 2.37
N GLU A 742 48.09 29.13 2.59
CA GLU A 742 48.03 28.01 3.51
C GLU A 742 48.41 28.36 4.96
N GLY A 743 49.32 29.31 5.13
CA GLY A 743 49.94 29.65 6.42
C GLY A 743 50.88 28.56 6.94
N HIS A 744 51.90 28.95 7.67
CA HIS A 744 52.88 28.04 8.27
C HIS A 744 53.08 28.38 9.74
N ILE A 745 52.51 27.61 10.63
CA ILE A 745 52.50 27.81 12.09
C ILE A 745 53.96 27.82 12.64
N GLY A 746 54.83 27.00 12.08
CA GLY A 746 56.23 26.89 12.53
C GLY A 746 57.13 28.10 12.17
N GLN A 747 56.70 28.99 11.29
CA GLN A 747 57.45 30.14 10.82
C GLN A 747 56.79 31.48 11.22
N GLY A 748 55.75 31.45 12.05
CA GLY A 748 55.00 32.66 12.50
C GLY A 748 54.17 33.32 11.40
N SER A 749 53.96 32.66 10.26
CA SER A 749 53.22 33.21 9.13
C SER A 749 51.84 32.58 9.05
N TYR A 750 50.83 33.27 9.58
CA TYR A 750 49.45 32.83 9.51
C TYR A 750 48.76 33.28 8.22
N ALA A 751 47.90 32.44 7.68
CA ALA A 751 47.03 32.79 6.58
C ALA A 751 45.98 33.79 7.07
N THR A 752 45.76 34.86 6.33
CA THR A 752 44.69 35.81 6.62
C THR A 752 43.33 35.17 6.29
N VAL A 753 42.41 35.22 7.25
CA VAL A 753 41.03 34.73 6.99
C VAL A 753 40.26 35.85 6.28
N LEU A 754 39.81 35.57 5.08
CA LEU A 754 39.05 36.47 4.20
C LEU A 754 37.56 36.41 4.42
N HIS A 755 37.05 35.22 4.80
CA HIS A 755 35.64 35.00 5.15
C HIS A 755 35.58 34.08 6.36
N HIS A 756 34.78 34.47 7.33
CA HIS A 756 34.54 33.73 8.58
C HIS A 756 33.26 32.92 8.46
N PRO A 757 33.30 31.63 8.79
CA PRO A 757 32.10 30.81 8.72
C PRO A 757 31.01 31.31 9.68
N LYS A 758 29.78 31.35 9.25
CA LYS A 758 28.61 31.65 10.09
C LYS A 758 28.10 30.39 10.77
N GLY A 759 28.15 30.37 12.10
CA GLY A 759 27.73 29.22 12.89
C GLY A 759 28.88 28.30 13.30
N ASP A 760 28.61 27.32 14.10
CA ASP A 760 29.59 26.42 14.71
C ASP A 760 30.07 25.28 13.80
N ASN A 761 29.34 25.00 12.73
CA ASN A 761 29.67 23.91 11.80
C ASN A 761 30.48 24.45 10.59
N ILE A 762 31.76 24.11 10.57
CA ILE A 762 32.62 24.43 9.43
C ILE A 762 32.35 23.41 8.30
N THR A 763 31.79 23.91 7.18
CA THR A 763 31.40 23.07 6.03
C THR A 763 32.57 22.80 5.07
N GLY A 764 33.60 23.64 5.11
CA GLY A 764 34.75 23.48 4.22
C GLY A 764 35.76 24.59 4.35
N ARG A 765 36.80 24.58 3.49
CA ARG A 765 37.79 25.63 3.39
C ARG A 765 38.18 25.90 1.92
N LEU A 766 38.18 27.16 1.54
CA LEU A 766 38.79 27.63 0.31
C LEU A 766 40.13 28.33 0.62
N ILE A 767 41.22 27.81 0.09
CA ILE A 767 42.53 28.42 0.19
C ILE A 767 42.78 29.20 -1.11
N TYR A 768 42.72 30.53 -0.99
CA TYR A 768 42.89 31.47 -2.11
C TYR A 768 44.37 31.87 -2.27
N GLY A 769 44.91 31.70 -3.46
CA GLY A 769 46.29 32.08 -3.76
C GLY A 769 47.36 31.19 -3.14
N SER A 770 47.14 29.86 -3.05
CA SER A 770 48.20 28.95 -2.64
C SER A 770 49.33 28.90 -3.70
N LYS A 771 50.53 28.53 -3.29
CA LYS A 771 51.72 28.44 -4.16
C LYS A 771 51.99 29.72 -4.98
N GLY A 772 52.15 30.86 -4.29
CA GLY A 772 52.52 32.12 -4.91
C GLY A 772 51.44 32.82 -5.71
N GLY A 773 50.15 32.57 -5.38
CA GLY A 773 49.02 33.34 -5.89
C GLY A 773 48.32 32.78 -7.11
N THR A 774 48.76 31.66 -7.64
CA THR A 774 48.20 31.13 -8.90
C THR A 774 47.25 29.93 -8.75
N HIS A 775 47.25 29.28 -7.59
CA HIS A 775 46.38 28.10 -7.37
C HIS A 775 45.38 28.30 -6.25
N HIS A 776 44.17 27.88 -6.48
CA HIS A 776 43.09 27.86 -5.47
C HIS A 776 42.71 26.41 -5.17
N VAL A 777 42.58 26.08 -3.88
CA VAL A 777 42.23 24.72 -3.46
C VAL A 777 41.02 24.80 -2.53
N MET A 778 40.02 23.96 -2.82
CA MET A 778 38.82 23.89 -2.03
C MET A 778 38.68 22.49 -1.40
N TYR A 779 38.39 22.47 -0.12
CA TYR A 779 38.09 21.26 0.65
C TYR A 779 36.69 21.38 1.24
N LEU A 780 35.85 20.40 0.97
CA LEU A 780 34.51 20.33 1.52
C LEU A 780 34.45 19.19 2.55
N SER A 781 33.90 19.43 3.73
CA SER A 781 33.68 18.40 4.73
C SER A 781 32.73 17.33 4.15
N VAL A 782 33.18 16.08 4.13
CA VAL A 782 32.35 14.95 3.66
C VAL A 782 31.04 14.86 4.47
N GLN A 783 31.09 15.18 5.76
CA GLN A 783 29.90 15.18 6.61
C GLN A 783 28.91 16.28 6.14
N ALA A 784 29.37 17.48 5.86
CA ALA A 784 28.53 18.57 5.37
C ALA A 784 27.93 18.24 4.00
N VAL A 785 28.75 17.69 3.09
CA VAL A 785 28.30 17.25 1.77
C VAL A 785 27.26 16.13 1.89
N LYS A 786 27.48 15.18 2.79
CA LYS A 786 26.55 14.06 3.04
C LYS A 786 25.21 14.56 3.61
N THR A 787 25.25 15.48 4.55
CA THR A 787 24.04 16.09 5.11
C THR A 787 23.26 16.81 4.01
N TRP A 788 23.91 17.65 3.24
CA TRP A 788 23.30 18.36 2.11
C TRP A 788 22.71 17.37 1.09
N ALA A 789 23.49 16.36 0.70
CA ALA A 789 23.06 15.35 -0.28
C ALA A 789 21.80 14.61 0.18
N ASN A 790 21.75 14.21 1.47
CA ASN A 790 20.57 13.57 2.05
C ASN A 790 19.35 14.49 2.06
N GLU A 791 19.55 15.78 2.40
CA GLU A 791 18.46 16.78 2.42
C GLU A 791 17.91 17.04 1.01
N GLN A 792 18.78 16.98 -0.02
CA GLN A 792 18.38 17.20 -1.41
C GLN A 792 17.99 15.89 -2.15
N GLY A 793 18.15 14.74 -1.50
CA GLY A 793 17.89 13.44 -2.12
C GLY A 793 18.89 13.07 -3.21
N VAL A 794 20.11 13.63 -3.15
CA VAL A 794 21.18 13.39 -4.12
C VAL A 794 22.04 12.21 -3.66
N SER A 795 22.38 11.29 -4.57
CA SER A 795 23.35 10.24 -4.29
C SER A 795 24.76 10.85 -4.24
N LEU A 796 25.36 10.89 -3.05
CA LEU A 796 26.73 11.39 -2.87
C LEU A 796 27.75 10.57 -3.70
N GLN A 797 27.54 9.28 -3.81
CA GLN A 797 28.43 8.38 -4.57
C GLN A 797 28.41 8.71 -6.06
N ASP A 798 27.22 8.91 -6.62
CA ASP A 798 27.06 9.24 -8.03
C ASP A 798 27.59 10.63 -8.35
N LEU A 799 27.26 11.61 -7.50
CA LEU A 799 27.79 12.97 -7.64
C LEU A 799 29.34 12.98 -7.57
N HIS A 800 29.91 12.32 -6.58
CA HIS A 800 31.38 12.23 -6.43
C HIS A 800 32.02 11.55 -7.64
N LYS A 801 31.46 10.42 -8.08
CA LYS A 801 31.96 9.70 -9.26
C LYS A 801 31.96 10.61 -10.49
N GLU A 802 30.85 11.31 -10.74
CA GLU A 802 30.72 12.22 -11.87
C GLU A 802 31.74 13.37 -11.81
N LEU A 803 31.96 13.95 -10.62
CA LEU A 803 32.95 15.00 -10.41
C LEU A 803 34.38 14.48 -10.68
N VAL A 804 34.68 13.27 -10.27
CA VAL A 804 35.99 12.60 -10.52
C VAL A 804 36.17 12.33 -12.01
N ASP A 805 35.15 11.79 -12.67
CA ASP A 805 35.17 11.47 -14.11
C ASP A 805 35.39 12.75 -14.96
N ARG A 806 34.94 13.91 -14.49
CA ARG A 806 35.13 15.20 -15.12
C ARG A 806 36.44 15.92 -14.68
N GLY A 807 37.21 15.33 -13.78
CA GLY A 807 38.46 15.92 -13.25
C GLY A 807 38.25 17.08 -12.30
N LEU A 808 37.02 17.25 -11.78
CA LEU A 808 36.62 18.34 -10.88
C LEU A 808 36.88 18.02 -9.41
N ALA A 809 37.05 16.76 -9.06
CA ALA A 809 37.32 16.32 -7.68
C ALA A 809 38.37 15.21 -7.66
N ASP A 810 39.10 15.12 -6.54
CA ASP A 810 40.04 14.03 -6.30
C ASP A 810 39.26 12.73 -6.03
N LYS A 811 39.79 11.59 -6.48
CA LYS A 811 39.19 10.28 -6.28
C LYS A 811 39.12 9.88 -4.78
N ASP A 812 40.16 10.22 -4.03
CA ASP A 812 40.30 9.86 -2.62
C ASP A 812 39.98 11.02 -1.69
N TYR A 813 39.22 10.76 -0.67
CA TYR A 813 38.96 11.71 0.40
C TYR A 813 40.23 11.96 1.22
N GLN A 814 40.49 13.20 1.55
CA GLN A 814 41.66 13.59 2.33
C GLN A 814 41.29 13.94 3.77
N ARG A 815 42.11 13.56 4.75
CA ARG A 815 41.92 14.03 6.14
C ARG A 815 42.80 15.29 6.35
N ILE A 816 42.11 16.40 6.59
CA ILE A 816 42.79 17.68 6.84
C ILE A 816 42.19 18.40 8.06
N SER A 817 42.92 19.30 8.60
CA SER A 817 42.46 20.26 9.60
C SER A 817 42.03 21.52 8.86
N LEU A 818 40.70 21.76 8.82
CA LEU A 818 40.14 22.88 8.04
C LEU A 818 40.67 24.24 8.53
N GLY A 819 40.99 24.40 9.79
CA GLY A 819 41.54 25.62 10.36
C GLY A 819 43.08 25.73 10.33
N LYS A 820 43.78 24.72 9.83
CA LYS A 820 45.27 24.67 9.87
C LYS A 820 45.91 25.90 9.20
N GLY A 821 46.85 26.53 9.90
CA GLY A 821 47.60 27.67 9.39
C GLY A 821 46.88 29.02 9.53
N THR A 822 45.70 29.07 10.12
CA THR A 822 45.00 30.30 10.48
C THR A 822 45.19 30.58 11.99
N ALA A 823 45.30 31.85 12.40
CA ALA A 823 45.39 32.19 13.83
C ALA A 823 44.12 31.84 14.59
N GLU A 824 42.96 32.08 13.99
CA GLU A 824 41.65 32.00 14.64
C GLU A 824 41.06 30.58 14.70
N TYR A 825 41.38 29.75 13.73
CA TYR A 825 40.76 28.41 13.59
C TYR A 825 41.77 27.27 13.70
N SER A 826 42.97 27.53 14.22
CA SER A 826 44.10 26.60 14.23
C SER A 826 43.85 25.23 14.89
N GLY A 827 42.93 25.09 15.79
CA GLY A 827 42.58 23.80 16.40
C GLY A 827 41.22 23.28 15.98
N VAL A 828 40.50 24.01 15.15
CA VAL A 828 39.11 23.70 14.84
C VAL A 828 39.01 22.71 13.67
N ALA A 829 38.09 21.79 13.79
CA ALA A 829 37.80 20.75 12.77
C ALA A 829 39.05 19.97 12.34
N ALA A 830 39.88 19.59 13.31
CA ALA A 830 41.10 18.79 13.10
C ALA A 830 40.76 17.38 12.62
N GLY A 831 41.51 16.92 11.59
CA GLY A 831 41.34 15.56 11.05
C GLY A 831 40.03 15.31 10.31
N THR A 832 39.36 16.38 9.84
CA THR A 832 38.11 16.29 9.07
C THR A 832 38.34 15.53 7.74
N LYS A 833 37.49 14.54 7.45
CA LYS A 833 37.45 13.87 6.14
C LYS A 833 36.85 14.85 5.12
N CYS A 834 37.58 15.15 4.06
CA CYS A 834 37.21 16.17 3.10
C CYS A 834 37.26 15.65 1.66
N LEU A 835 36.38 16.16 0.84
CA LEU A 835 36.42 16.08 -0.61
C LEU A 835 37.21 17.27 -1.11
N LYS A 836 38.26 17.01 -1.88
CA LYS A 836 39.04 18.06 -2.50
C LYS A 836 38.51 18.36 -3.89
N ILE A 837 38.14 19.61 -4.11
CA ILE A 837 37.62 20.12 -5.39
C ILE A 837 38.75 20.84 -6.14
N ASN A 838 38.89 20.51 -7.42
CA ASN A 838 39.87 21.16 -8.31
C ASN A 838 39.26 22.46 -8.84
N TYR A 839 39.46 23.53 -8.09
CA TYR A 839 38.85 24.83 -8.39
C TYR A 839 39.35 25.41 -9.74
N GLN A 840 40.61 25.15 -10.13
CA GLN A 840 41.13 25.64 -11.39
C GLN A 840 40.57 24.92 -12.61
N ALA A 841 40.31 23.61 -12.51
CA ALA A 841 39.66 22.87 -13.57
C ALA A 841 38.22 23.36 -13.78
N MET A 842 37.60 23.84 -12.72
CA MET A 842 36.25 24.43 -12.80
C MET A 842 36.23 25.73 -13.58
N GLN A 843 37.28 26.54 -13.49
CA GLN A 843 37.33 27.83 -14.19
C GLN A 843 37.53 27.71 -15.71
N SER A 844 37.94 26.54 -16.22
CA SER A 844 38.25 26.35 -17.64
C SER A 844 37.07 25.79 -18.46
N SER A 845 35.95 25.49 -17.85
CA SER A 845 34.75 24.97 -18.54
C SER A 845 33.67 26.05 -18.66
N ASN A 846 32.86 26.01 -19.72
CA ASN A 846 31.78 26.99 -19.93
C ASN A 846 30.68 26.92 -18.82
N ASP A 847 30.54 25.79 -18.17
CA ASP A 847 29.62 25.60 -17.04
C ASP A 847 30.21 26.19 -15.74
N ALA A 848 31.49 26.43 -15.67
CA ALA A 848 32.21 26.96 -14.52
C ALA A 848 32.00 28.45 -14.30
N VAL A 849 31.51 29.20 -15.31
CA VAL A 849 31.27 30.64 -15.21
C VAL A 849 30.23 30.92 -14.11
N ARG A 850 29.13 30.19 -14.07
CA ARG A 850 28.09 30.32 -13.03
C ARG A 850 28.61 29.95 -11.65
N LEU A 851 29.47 28.94 -11.58
CA LEU A 851 30.03 28.46 -10.33
C LEU A 851 31.09 29.43 -9.80
N ALA A 852 31.95 29.93 -10.69
CA ALA A 852 32.93 30.96 -10.36
C ALA A 852 32.26 32.25 -9.87
N ASP A 853 31.14 32.63 -10.47
CA ASP A 853 30.35 33.82 -10.07
C ASP A 853 29.77 33.64 -8.68
N THR A 854 29.28 32.44 -8.32
CA THR A 854 28.75 32.14 -6.98
C THR A 854 29.85 32.24 -5.93
N ILE A 855 31.02 31.65 -6.21
CA ILE A 855 32.20 31.71 -5.30
C ILE A 855 32.76 33.13 -5.25
N GLN A 856 32.87 33.82 -6.38
CA GLN A 856 33.30 35.23 -6.44
C GLN A 856 32.32 36.14 -5.70
N GLY A 857 31.00 35.83 -5.74
CA GLY A 857 29.97 36.49 -4.95
C GLY A 857 30.21 36.37 -3.45
N VAL A 858 30.65 35.19 -2.97
CA VAL A 858 31.02 34.97 -1.56
C VAL A 858 32.29 35.79 -1.22
N ILE A 859 33.25 35.83 -2.13
CA ILE A 859 34.51 36.60 -1.95
C ILE A 859 34.22 38.11 -1.97
N ASN A 860 33.40 38.59 -2.89
CA ASN A 860 33.06 40.00 -3.07
C ASN A 860 32.17 40.56 -1.95
N ASN A 861 31.39 39.72 -1.32
CA ASN A 861 30.56 40.10 -0.15
C ASN A 861 31.33 40.05 1.17
N ALA A 862 32.62 39.71 1.16
CA ALA A 862 33.47 39.86 2.33
C ALA A 862 33.76 41.36 2.59
N PRO A 863 33.90 41.81 3.85
CA PRO A 863 34.09 43.24 4.17
C PRO A 863 35.25 43.87 3.42
N SER A 864 35.14 45.17 3.12
CA SER A 864 35.97 46.00 2.23
C SER A 864 37.47 46.17 2.54
N ALA A 865 38.02 45.35 3.45
CA ALA A 865 39.47 45.37 3.77
C ALA A 865 40.37 44.78 2.66
N LEU A 866 39.80 44.31 1.55
CA LEU A 866 40.51 43.56 0.49
C LEU A 866 40.61 44.29 -0.86
N GLN A 867 40.19 45.54 -0.94
CA GLN A 867 40.23 46.30 -2.21
C GLN A 867 41.45 47.19 -2.41
N SER A 868 42.52 47.02 -1.66
CA SER A 868 43.76 47.80 -1.93
C SER A 868 44.79 46.90 -2.57
N PRO A 869 45.12 47.13 -3.85
CA PRO A 869 46.35 46.57 -4.40
C PRO A 869 47.55 47.20 -3.73
N ALA A 870 48.41 46.40 -3.18
CA ALA A 870 49.77 46.94 -2.76
C ALA A 870 50.53 47.38 -4.02
N ALA A 871 50.33 48.61 -4.43
CA ALA A 871 51.29 49.29 -5.28
C ALA A 871 52.32 49.96 -4.35
N GLY A 872 53.39 49.25 -4.13
CA GLY A 872 54.57 49.83 -3.46
C GLY A 872 55.74 49.61 -4.34
N THR A 873 55.98 50.63 -5.14
CA THR A 873 57.31 50.91 -5.74
C THR A 873 58.34 51.25 -4.68
N VAL A 874 59.46 50.62 -4.74
CA VAL A 874 60.90 50.93 -4.67
C VAL A 874 61.65 49.71 -4.18
#